data_5d1901d3d7780b6d153925b48500069e
#
_entry.id   5d1901d3d7780b6d153925b48500069e
#
_cell.length_a   1.000
_cell.length_b   1.000
_cell.length_c   1.000
_cell.angle_alpha   90.00
_cell.angle_beta   90.00
_cell.angle_gamma   90.00
#
_symmetry.space_group_name_H-M   'P 1'
#
loop_
_entity.id
_entity.type
_entity.pdbx_description
1 polymer ?
#
loop_
_entity_poly.entity_id
_entity_poly.type
_entity_poly.pdbx_seq_one_letter_code
_entity_poly.pdbx_strand_id
1 'polypeptide(L)'
;MAVLNALRRWLGRGSAEPDPEAQAREEALKARLRERCARFRRLLASNKSALEAMSEVEERLASPRPFGMDSVQAVCTRAVTAVFQMVRELNALSDNAYLPLQEAFERIRAQMEALLEEPPHPEGPLVLPLPLVRLEDMPQVGGKMANLGEVAAHAGLPAPDGFAVTVAAYYRFMEYSGLREELSRRIQATDMQSLDAVFSLSAALQQAVLAAPLPPELEKAMTEQVAVIQARTEGELLLALRSSAVGEDALGVTFAGQYRSELNVPPEEVCEVWKEIVASKYAVTAMSYRFQHGIPDDAAPMSVGVLAMVPSAAGGVVYSRDPVAAARGEERVVINAVPGLAKAVVDGAVTPDVFAFSHEHPPRLLRKDLAGRKSSLTDAQAAELAQMALALEEYYAEPQDVEWALDARTGRLTVLQSRPLHGLEAVAAADAAQEALPEGLVVLARGGVGVSPGVALGQAVVARKEADMLSFPKGGILVVERALPRWAPLLSRAAGLVSETGGMAGHLASVAREYGVPALCGLAGACSLLEKAGEVTLDAGRNAVFAGLQSQLVPALASKPNLMAGSPVYQRLAALARLMVPLRLLDPEAPEFAPEYCRSLHDITRFCHEKSVELMFSDNAGLPGQMGKQLRVGVKLQYWLVDMGGGFTEPVTGPVVELEQIASLPMLALWDGMVAVPWAGPPAASASGFMSVMMESVMNPDLESTAPNAMSQRNFFIIGSGYMLLQARYGYHFCTVESQAGPDGYENFVSFQFKGGAADSQRRRLRAAMLADLLEGRGFRADVKDDSLFAVAEGEAAE
;
A
#
# COMPACT_ATOMS: atom_id res chain seq x y z
N MET A 1 -59.83 5.64 -71.45
CA MET A 1 -59.39 4.23 -71.14
C MET A 1 -57.93 4.19 -70.78
N ALA A 2 -56.99 4.89 -71.41
CA ALA A 2 -55.55 4.92 -71.08
C ALA A 2 -55.23 5.54 -69.74
N VAL A 3 -55.87 6.61 -69.26
CA VAL A 3 -55.65 7.29 -67.98
C VAL A 3 -56.13 6.43 -66.78
N LEU A 4 -57.24 5.70 -66.95
CA LEU A 4 -57.76 4.82 -65.94
C LEU A 4 -56.88 3.56 -65.76
N ASN A 5 -56.24 3.12 -66.84
CA ASN A 5 -55.26 2.02 -66.71
C ASN A 5 -53.89 2.46 -66.10
N ALA A 6 -53.52 3.73 -66.31
CA ALA A 6 -52.36 4.33 -65.70
C ALA A 6 -52.59 4.57 -64.15
N LEU A 7 -53.75 5.01 -63.75
CA LEU A 7 -54.16 5.15 -62.35
C LEU A 7 -54.29 3.82 -61.61
N ARG A 8 -54.85 2.80 -62.32
CA ARG A 8 -54.91 1.41 -61.79
C ARG A 8 -53.51 0.80 -61.63
N ARG A 9 -52.54 1.08 -62.48
CA ARG A 9 -51.14 0.64 -62.35
C ARG A 9 -50.42 1.45 -61.22
N TRP A 10 -50.85 2.65 -60.96
CA TRP A 10 -50.28 3.51 -59.90
C TRP A 10 -50.91 3.17 -58.52
N LEU A 11 -52.21 2.87 -58.48
CA LEU A 11 -52.93 2.39 -57.27
C LEU A 11 -52.72 0.88 -56.97
N GLY A 12 -52.28 0.11 -57.94
CA GLY A 12 -51.99 -1.34 -57.79
C GLY A 12 -50.52 -1.72 -57.52
N ARG A 13 -49.71 -0.77 -57.05
CA ARG A 13 -48.49 -1.12 -56.33
C ARG A 13 -48.90 -1.61 -54.97
N GLY A 14 -49.44 -2.84 -54.95
CA GLY A 14 -49.51 -3.68 -53.76
C GLY A 14 -48.13 -3.74 -53.11
N SER A 15 -48.12 -3.77 -51.83
CA SER A 15 -46.98 -4.08 -51.01
C SER A 15 -46.16 -5.18 -51.74
N ALA A 16 -45.02 -4.77 -52.31
CA ALA A 16 -44.05 -5.73 -52.79
C ALA A 16 -43.64 -6.53 -51.52
N GLU A 17 -43.85 -7.85 -51.55
CA GLU A 17 -43.26 -8.71 -50.54
C GLU A 17 -41.79 -8.32 -50.43
N PRO A 18 -41.27 -8.05 -49.25
CA PRO A 18 -39.90 -7.63 -49.09
C PRO A 18 -39.00 -8.75 -49.64
N ASP A 19 -38.05 -8.34 -50.48
CA ASP A 19 -37.06 -9.25 -51.07
C ASP A 19 -36.37 -10.07 -49.95
N PRO A 20 -36.52 -11.39 -49.94
CA PRO A 20 -35.96 -12.25 -48.90
C PRO A 20 -34.45 -12.07 -48.73
N GLU A 21 -33.71 -11.77 -49.83
CA GLU A 21 -32.28 -11.50 -49.76
C GLU A 21 -31.98 -10.15 -49.11
N ALA A 22 -32.81 -9.12 -49.35
CA ALA A 22 -32.67 -7.83 -48.73
C ALA A 22 -32.95 -7.88 -47.22
N GLN A 23 -33.97 -8.67 -46.80
CA GLN A 23 -34.25 -8.91 -45.38
C GLN A 23 -33.13 -9.70 -44.70
N ALA A 24 -32.59 -10.72 -45.33
CA ALA A 24 -31.46 -11.47 -44.77
C ALA A 24 -30.20 -10.64 -44.62
N ARG A 25 -29.92 -9.71 -45.58
CA ARG A 25 -28.82 -8.75 -45.49
C ARG A 25 -29.02 -7.76 -44.37
N GLU A 26 -30.23 -7.25 -44.17
CA GLU A 26 -30.57 -6.34 -43.05
C GLU A 26 -30.43 -7.03 -41.70
N GLU A 27 -30.93 -8.26 -41.55
CA GLU A 27 -30.75 -9.03 -40.32
C GLU A 27 -29.28 -9.32 -40.01
N ALA A 28 -28.48 -9.72 -41.02
CA ALA A 28 -27.05 -9.93 -40.84
C ALA A 28 -26.32 -8.65 -40.41
N LEU A 29 -26.71 -7.51 -40.93
CA LEU A 29 -26.14 -6.21 -40.57
C LEU A 29 -26.52 -5.81 -39.15
N LYS A 30 -27.78 -6.00 -38.73
CA LYS A 30 -28.26 -5.80 -37.36
C LYS A 30 -27.50 -6.70 -36.38
N ALA A 31 -27.30 -7.99 -36.71
CA ALA A 31 -26.52 -8.91 -35.88
C ALA A 31 -25.09 -8.45 -35.71
N ARG A 32 -24.43 -8.02 -36.77
CA ARG A 32 -23.07 -7.45 -36.74
C ARG A 32 -23.00 -6.19 -35.89
N LEU A 33 -23.99 -5.32 -35.98
CA LEU A 33 -24.04 -4.10 -35.18
C LEU A 33 -24.21 -4.43 -33.67
N ARG A 34 -25.13 -5.35 -33.33
CA ARG A 34 -25.30 -5.80 -31.94
C ARG A 34 -24.02 -6.36 -31.36
N GLU A 35 -23.29 -7.18 -32.13
CA GLU A 35 -22.02 -7.73 -31.71
C GLU A 35 -20.97 -6.62 -31.47
N ARG A 36 -20.87 -5.66 -32.39
CA ARG A 36 -19.94 -4.50 -32.25
C ARG A 36 -20.27 -3.69 -31.00
N CYS A 37 -21.54 -3.36 -30.77
CA CYS A 37 -21.97 -2.64 -29.57
C CYS A 37 -21.68 -3.43 -28.29
N ALA A 38 -21.88 -4.74 -28.29
CA ALA A 38 -21.55 -5.61 -27.15
C ALA A 38 -20.04 -5.62 -26.86
N ARG A 39 -19.19 -5.72 -27.90
CA ARG A 39 -17.73 -5.63 -27.77
C ARG A 39 -17.28 -4.28 -27.22
N PHE A 40 -17.85 -3.19 -27.76
CA PHE A 40 -17.56 -1.83 -27.31
C PHE A 40 -17.93 -1.64 -25.83
N ARG A 41 -19.10 -2.11 -25.39
CA ARG A 41 -19.49 -2.07 -23.97
C ARG A 41 -18.53 -2.83 -23.07
N ARG A 42 -18.10 -4.05 -23.46
CA ARG A 42 -17.10 -4.80 -22.70
C ARG A 42 -15.76 -4.07 -22.61
N LEU A 43 -15.36 -3.40 -23.70
CA LEU A 43 -14.15 -2.59 -23.71
C LEU A 43 -14.27 -1.41 -22.73
N LEU A 44 -15.40 -0.70 -22.72
CA LEU A 44 -15.64 0.41 -21.79
C LEU A 44 -15.68 -0.05 -20.32
N ALA A 45 -16.33 -1.18 -20.03
CA ALA A 45 -16.33 -1.78 -18.69
C ALA A 45 -14.92 -2.15 -18.23
N SER A 46 -14.12 -2.75 -19.11
CA SER A 46 -12.71 -3.06 -18.84
C SER A 46 -11.87 -1.80 -18.64
N ASN A 47 -12.12 -0.73 -19.43
CA ASN A 47 -11.47 0.57 -19.25
C ASN A 47 -11.74 1.14 -17.84
N LYS A 48 -13.01 1.13 -17.39
CA LYS A 48 -13.38 1.55 -16.04
C LYS A 48 -12.59 0.76 -14.98
N SER A 49 -12.58 -0.58 -15.08
CA SER A 49 -11.85 -1.44 -14.14
C SER A 49 -10.33 -1.18 -14.12
N ALA A 50 -9.73 -0.90 -15.28
CA ALA A 50 -8.31 -0.58 -15.37
C ALA A 50 -7.99 0.77 -14.69
N LEU A 51 -8.80 1.80 -14.94
CA LEU A 51 -8.63 3.13 -14.35
C LEU A 51 -8.85 3.11 -12.84
N GLU A 52 -9.85 2.38 -12.35
CA GLU A 52 -10.06 2.16 -10.91
C GLU A 52 -8.85 1.48 -10.25
N ALA A 53 -8.26 0.47 -10.90
CA ALA A 53 -7.04 -0.17 -10.39
C ALA A 53 -5.85 0.81 -10.36
N MET A 54 -5.71 1.68 -11.36
CA MET A 54 -4.64 2.70 -11.39
C MET A 54 -4.84 3.75 -10.30
N SER A 55 -6.07 4.23 -10.09
CA SER A 55 -6.39 5.17 -9.00
C SER A 55 -6.13 4.56 -7.63
N GLU A 56 -6.44 3.27 -7.44
CA GLU A 56 -6.14 2.55 -6.21
C GLU A 56 -4.63 2.46 -5.93
N VAL A 57 -3.80 2.29 -6.98
CA VAL A 57 -2.33 2.33 -6.84
C VAL A 57 -1.86 3.69 -6.35
N GLU A 58 -2.37 4.79 -6.92
CA GLU A 58 -2.04 6.15 -6.51
C GLU A 58 -2.49 6.44 -5.08
N GLU A 59 -3.71 6.03 -4.72
CA GLU A 59 -4.24 6.20 -3.36
C GLU A 59 -3.37 5.46 -2.33
N ARG A 60 -2.95 4.22 -2.64
CA ARG A 60 -2.08 3.44 -1.75
C ARG A 60 -0.72 4.09 -1.55
N LEU A 61 -0.10 4.61 -2.62
CA LEU A 61 1.18 5.32 -2.53
C LEU A 61 1.08 6.63 -1.75
N ALA A 62 -0.07 7.31 -1.80
CA ALA A 62 -0.33 8.54 -1.06
C ALA A 62 -0.75 8.29 0.41
N SER A 63 -1.27 7.09 0.72
CA SER A 63 -1.82 6.76 2.04
C SER A 63 -0.73 6.27 3.00
N PRO A 64 -0.78 6.65 4.29
CA PRO A 64 0.07 6.07 5.32
C PRO A 64 -0.41 4.68 5.79
N ARG A 65 -1.49 4.13 5.22
CA ARG A 65 -2.03 2.82 5.61
C ARG A 65 -1.13 1.70 5.12
N PRO A 66 -0.81 0.71 5.96
CA PRO A 66 0.00 -0.42 5.54
C PRO A 66 -0.74 -1.31 4.54
N PHE A 67 -0.01 -1.86 3.58
CA PHE A 67 -0.49 -2.84 2.60
C PHE A 67 0.58 -3.89 2.32
N GLY A 68 0.16 -5.13 2.01
CA GLY A 68 1.03 -6.25 1.72
C GLY A 68 1.23 -6.50 0.23
N MET A 69 2.12 -7.43 -0.11
CA MET A 69 2.40 -7.83 -1.51
C MET A 69 1.19 -8.45 -2.20
N ASP A 70 0.37 -9.25 -1.50
CA ASP A 70 -0.89 -9.82 -1.99
C ASP A 70 -1.84 -8.75 -2.51
N SER A 71 -1.92 -7.63 -1.80
CA SER A 71 -2.70 -6.47 -2.20
C SER A 71 -2.12 -5.78 -3.46
N VAL A 72 -0.78 -5.72 -3.58
CA VAL A 72 -0.09 -5.22 -4.78
C VAL A 72 -0.35 -6.17 -5.97
N GLN A 73 -0.20 -7.48 -5.77
CA GLN A 73 -0.45 -8.48 -6.80
C GLN A 73 -1.90 -8.45 -7.29
N ALA A 74 -2.87 -8.33 -6.37
CA ALA A 74 -4.29 -8.27 -6.70
C ALA A 74 -4.64 -7.07 -7.59
N VAL A 75 -4.16 -5.88 -7.25
CA VAL A 75 -4.42 -4.66 -8.05
C VAL A 75 -3.72 -4.72 -9.41
N CYS A 76 -2.50 -5.23 -9.48
CA CYS A 76 -1.78 -5.43 -10.74
C CYS A 76 -2.48 -6.45 -11.64
N THR A 77 -2.91 -7.59 -11.09
CA THR A 77 -3.63 -8.63 -11.84
C THR A 77 -4.93 -8.09 -12.42
N ARG A 78 -5.70 -7.31 -11.64
CA ARG A 78 -6.92 -6.67 -12.10
C ARG A 78 -6.65 -5.69 -13.25
N ALA A 79 -5.64 -4.82 -13.12
CA ALA A 79 -5.27 -3.87 -14.16
C ALA A 79 -4.81 -4.56 -15.45
N VAL A 80 -3.92 -5.56 -15.34
CA VAL A 80 -3.41 -6.33 -16.49
C VAL A 80 -4.55 -7.08 -17.19
N THR A 81 -5.44 -7.74 -16.43
CA THR A 81 -6.58 -8.46 -16.97
C THR A 81 -7.53 -7.52 -17.72
N ALA A 82 -7.85 -6.38 -17.14
CA ALA A 82 -8.74 -5.39 -17.75
C ALA A 82 -8.13 -4.84 -19.05
N VAL A 83 -6.85 -4.47 -19.03
CA VAL A 83 -6.17 -3.94 -20.24
C VAL A 83 -6.03 -5.01 -21.32
N PHE A 84 -5.74 -6.27 -20.95
CA PHE A 84 -5.75 -7.39 -21.90
C PHE A 84 -7.10 -7.54 -22.60
N GLN A 85 -8.19 -7.46 -21.84
CA GLN A 85 -9.55 -7.52 -22.41
C GLN A 85 -9.80 -6.37 -23.37
N MET A 86 -9.35 -5.14 -23.04
CA MET A 86 -9.48 -3.97 -23.94
C MET A 86 -8.75 -4.19 -25.26
N VAL A 87 -7.49 -4.63 -25.21
CA VAL A 87 -6.68 -4.92 -26.40
C VAL A 87 -7.35 -5.97 -27.28
N ARG A 88 -7.88 -7.04 -26.67
CA ARG A 88 -8.59 -8.11 -27.36
C ARG A 88 -9.87 -7.61 -28.03
N GLU A 89 -10.70 -6.86 -27.32
CA GLU A 89 -11.96 -6.35 -27.86
C GLU A 89 -11.72 -5.29 -28.96
N LEU A 90 -10.69 -4.43 -28.82
CA LEU A 90 -10.31 -3.49 -29.86
C LEU A 90 -9.86 -4.20 -31.16
N ASN A 91 -9.01 -5.22 -31.05
CA ASN A 91 -8.58 -6.00 -32.20
C ASN A 91 -9.77 -6.72 -32.87
N ALA A 92 -10.70 -7.24 -32.07
CA ALA A 92 -11.91 -7.87 -32.61
C ALA A 92 -12.89 -6.86 -33.26
N LEU A 93 -12.88 -5.59 -32.81
CA LEU A 93 -13.66 -4.51 -33.46
C LEU A 93 -13.03 -4.01 -34.75
N SER A 94 -11.70 -4.11 -34.87
CA SER A 94 -10.91 -3.56 -35.99
C SER A 94 -10.44 -4.60 -37.00
N ASP A 95 -10.95 -5.83 -36.94
CA ASP A 95 -10.48 -6.94 -37.77
C ASP A 95 -8.95 -7.14 -37.67
N ASN A 96 -8.43 -7.03 -36.43
CA ASN A 96 -7.01 -7.16 -36.05
C ASN A 96 -6.07 -6.07 -36.61
N ALA A 97 -6.58 -4.86 -36.85
CA ALA A 97 -5.76 -3.75 -37.33
C ALA A 97 -4.72 -3.25 -36.31
N TYR A 98 -4.90 -3.56 -35.02
CA TYR A 98 -4.01 -3.10 -33.92
C TYR A 98 -3.24 -4.23 -33.26
N LEU A 99 -2.83 -5.27 -33.98
CA LEU A 99 -1.98 -6.35 -33.43
C LEU A 99 -0.69 -5.86 -32.75
N PRO A 100 0.02 -4.81 -33.23
CA PRO A 100 1.19 -4.27 -32.52
C PRO A 100 0.90 -3.77 -31.10
N LEU A 101 -0.36 -3.44 -30.77
CA LEU A 101 -0.76 -3.07 -29.42
C LEU A 101 -0.65 -4.25 -28.43
N GLN A 102 -0.85 -5.46 -28.91
CA GLN A 102 -0.63 -6.67 -28.12
C GLN A 102 0.84 -6.86 -27.75
N GLU A 103 1.75 -6.55 -28.67
CA GLU A 103 3.19 -6.61 -28.38
C GLU A 103 3.60 -5.55 -27.35
N ALA A 104 3.02 -4.33 -27.42
CA ALA A 104 3.22 -3.30 -26.41
C ALA A 104 2.71 -3.74 -25.04
N PHE A 105 1.53 -4.35 -24.98
CA PHE A 105 0.96 -4.90 -23.76
C PHE A 105 1.85 -6.00 -23.16
N GLU A 106 2.26 -7.00 -23.94
CA GLU A 106 3.13 -8.09 -23.47
C GLU A 106 4.46 -7.59 -22.95
N ARG A 107 5.06 -6.58 -23.60
CA ARG A 107 6.29 -5.95 -23.12
C ARG A 107 6.13 -5.31 -21.75
N ILE A 108 5.02 -4.57 -21.51
CA ILE A 108 4.74 -3.93 -20.22
C ILE A 108 4.41 -5.00 -19.17
N ARG A 109 3.61 -6.01 -19.53
CA ARG A 109 3.27 -7.13 -18.65
C ARG A 109 4.52 -7.87 -18.18
N ALA A 110 5.44 -8.21 -19.08
CA ALA A 110 6.68 -8.89 -18.72
C ALA A 110 7.55 -8.06 -17.75
N GLN A 111 7.60 -6.73 -17.92
CA GLN A 111 8.29 -5.83 -16.99
C GLN A 111 7.62 -5.81 -15.62
N MET A 112 6.28 -5.85 -15.58
CA MET A 112 5.54 -5.91 -14.31
C MET A 112 5.73 -7.27 -13.62
N GLU A 113 5.69 -8.37 -14.35
CA GLU A 113 5.95 -9.72 -13.83
C GLU A 113 7.34 -9.82 -13.21
N ALA A 114 8.38 -9.31 -13.88
CA ALA A 114 9.74 -9.27 -13.33
C ALA A 114 9.87 -8.46 -12.02
N LEU A 115 9.04 -7.41 -11.83
CA LEU A 115 8.98 -6.65 -10.58
C LEU A 115 8.21 -7.37 -9.48
N LEU A 116 7.31 -8.29 -9.84
CA LEU A 116 6.52 -9.10 -8.90
C LEU A 116 7.22 -10.40 -8.53
N GLU A 117 8.19 -10.85 -9.31
CA GLU A 117 8.98 -12.03 -9.01
C GLU A 117 9.79 -11.85 -7.73
N GLU A 118 9.87 -12.91 -6.95
CA GLU A 118 10.75 -12.97 -5.79
C GLU A 118 12.22 -13.04 -6.27
N PRO A 119 13.16 -12.34 -5.59
CA PRO A 119 14.55 -12.45 -5.94
C PRO A 119 15.03 -13.91 -5.75
N PRO A 120 15.98 -14.37 -6.57
CA PRO A 120 16.54 -15.70 -6.42
C PRO A 120 17.18 -15.86 -5.02
N HIS A 121 17.00 -17.02 -4.42
CA HIS A 121 17.54 -17.29 -3.10
C HIS A 121 19.05 -17.33 -3.13
N PRO A 122 19.74 -16.79 -2.08
CA PRO A 122 21.18 -16.88 -2.01
C PRO A 122 21.59 -18.35 -1.84
N GLU A 123 22.44 -18.81 -2.75
CA GLU A 123 23.14 -20.08 -2.61
C GLU A 123 24.36 -19.90 -1.70
N GLY A 124 24.66 -20.89 -0.88
CA GLY A 124 25.81 -20.80 0.03
C GLY A 124 25.90 -21.96 1.02
N PRO A 125 26.88 -21.94 1.92
CA PRO A 125 27.03 -22.95 2.95
C PRO A 125 25.84 -22.91 3.93
N LEU A 126 25.39 -24.05 4.41
CA LEU A 126 24.31 -24.15 5.40
C LEU A 126 24.69 -23.56 6.77
N VAL A 127 25.95 -23.65 7.13
CA VAL A 127 26.53 -23.10 8.35
C VAL A 127 27.84 -22.37 8.03
N LEU A 128 28.12 -21.28 8.76
CA LEU A 128 29.33 -20.49 8.59
C LEU A 128 29.95 -20.22 9.97
N PRO A 129 31.17 -20.74 10.27
CA PRO A 129 31.86 -20.49 11.55
C PRO A 129 32.06 -18.98 11.77
N LEU A 130 31.84 -18.50 12.99
CA LEU A 130 31.90 -17.05 13.32
C LEU A 130 33.26 -16.40 12.96
N PRO A 131 34.44 -17.05 13.11
CA PRO A 131 35.69 -16.45 12.68
C PRO A 131 35.82 -16.22 11.17
N LEU A 132 34.97 -16.85 10.36
CA LEU A 132 34.91 -16.66 8.91
C LEU A 132 33.85 -15.64 8.45
N VAL A 133 32.92 -15.22 9.33
CA VAL A 133 31.86 -14.30 9.04
C VAL A 133 32.42 -12.88 8.89
N ARG A 134 31.97 -12.16 7.86
CA ARG A 134 32.32 -10.78 7.53
C ARG A 134 31.06 -9.92 7.31
N LEU A 135 31.24 -8.61 7.24
CA LEU A 135 30.14 -7.69 6.90
C LEU A 135 29.52 -7.96 5.53
N GLU A 136 30.32 -8.41 4.56
CA GLU A 136 29.85 -8.82 3.23
C GLU A 136 28.91 -10.02 3.24
N ASP A 137 28.98 -10.85 4.29
CA ASP A 137 28.09 -12.00 4.50
C ASP A 137 26.72 -11.62 5.09
N MET A 138 26.47 -10.33 5.36
CA MET A 138 25.19 -9.86 5.93
C MET A 138 23.95 -10.40 5.18
N PRO A 139 23.92 -10.53 3.84
CA PRO A 139 22.80 -11.15 3.15
C PRO A 139 22.59 -12.65 3.46
N GLN A 140 23.61 -13.34 3.97
CA GLN A 140 23.59 -14.76 4.29
C GLN A 140 23.38 -15.04 5.79
N VAL A 141 23.93 -14.19 6.67
CA VAL A 141 23.95 -14.45 8.12
C VAL A 141 23.17 -13.43 8.93
N GLY A 142 22.62 -12.38 8.29
CA GLY A 142 21.95 -11.27 8.95
C GLY A 142 22.90 -10.31 9.68
N GLY A 143 22.38 -9.11 10.03
CA GLY A 143 23.18 -8.02 10.58
C GLY A 143 23.86 -8.38 11.91
N LYS A 144 23.14 -9.03 12.83
CA LYS A 144 23.71 -9.37 14.16
C LYS A 144 24.93 -10.27 14.08
N MET A 145 24.87 -11.32 13.24
CA MET A 145 25.99 -12.24 13.08
C MET A 145 27.12 -11.66 12.26
N ALA A 146 26.80 -10.86 11.22
CA ALA A 146 27.80 -10.16 10.42
C ALA A 146 28.63 -9.19 11.28
N ASN A 147 27.96 -8.36 12.08
CA ASN A 147 28.61 -7.42 12.98
C ASN A 147 29.43 -8.16 14.07
N LEU A 148 28.90 -9.23 14.65
CA LEU A 148 29.64 -9.98 15.68
C LEU A 148 30.88 -10.69 15.10
N GLY A 149 30.79 -11.21 13.86
CA GLY A 149 31.93 -11.79 13.15
C GLY A 149 33.02 -10.74 12.89
N GLU A 150 32.63 -9.55 12.49
CA GLU A 150 33.53 -8.42 12.26
C GLU A 150 34.22 -7.95 13.56
N VAL A 151 33.46 -7.84 14.66
CA VAL A 151 34.02 -7.56 15.99
C VAL A 151 35.09 -8.57 16.39
N ALA A 152 34.81 -9.86 16.19
CA ALA A 152 35.74 -10.94 16.55
C ALA A 152 36.99 -10.96 15.68
N ALA A 153 36.85 -10.74 14.38
CA ALA A 153 37.92 -10.91 13.40
C ALA A 153 38.80 -9.68 13.19
N HIS A 154 38.18 -8.47 13.16
CA HIS A 154 38.87 -7.24 12.74
C HIS A 154 38.95 -6.17 13.82
N ALA A 155 37.90 -5.99 14.63
CA ALA A 155 37.98 -5.04 15.73
C ALA A 155 38.88 -5.52 16.89
N GLY A 156 39.26 -6.81 16.85
CA GLY A 156 40.17 -7.40 17.86
C GLY A 156 39.58 -7.46 19.26
N LEU A 157 38.24 -7.34 19.39
CA LEU A 157 37.56 -7.40 20.68
C LEU A 157 37.03 -8.80 20.99
N PRO A 158 36.99 -9.19 22.28
CA PRO A 158 36.51 -10.50 22.69
C PRO A 158 35.05 -10.73 22.29
N ALA A 159 34.79 -11.83 21.58
CA ALA A 159 33.45 -12.33 21.22
C ALA A 159 33.38 -13.83 21.56
N PRO A 160 32.16 -14.41 21.77
CA PRO A 160 32.02 -15.84 22.04
C PRO A 160 32.36 -16.67 20.80
N ASP A 161 32.81 -17.92 20.98
CA ASP A 161 32.95 -18.89 19.88
C ASP A 161 31.56 -19.28 19.36
N GLY A 162 31.45 -19.59 18.07
CA GLY A 162 30.16 -19.92 17.48
C GLY A 162 30.16 -20.05 15.97
N PHE A 163 28.93 -20.16 15.43
CA PHE A 163 28.64 -20.17 13.98
C PHE A 163 27.28 -19.57 13.67
N ALA A 164 27.07 -19.21 12.42
CA ALA A 164 25.78 -18.84 11.88
C ALA A 164 25.16 -20.00 11.09
N VAL A 165 23.89 -20.32 11.35
CA VAL A 165 23.06 -21.13 10.46
C VAL A 165 22.45 -20.14 9.45
N THR A 166 22.84 -20.30 8.19
CA THR A 166 22.67 -19.27 7.16
C THR A 166 21.24 -19.18 6.59
N VAL A 167 20.98 -18.14 5.80
CA VAL A 167 19.77 -18.00 5.01
C VAL A 167 19.60 -19.14 4.00
N ALA A 168 20.69 -19.67 3.45
CA ALA A 168 20.64 -20.85 2.58
C ALA A 168 20.08 -22.08 3.32
N ALA A 169 20.43 -22.25 4.59
CA ALA A 169 19.85 -23.30 5.43
C ALA A 169 18.35 -23.10 5.67
N TYR A 170 17.92 -21.86 5.89
CA TYR A 170 16.50 -21.53 6.04
C TYR A 170 15.70 -21.89 4.79
N TYR A 171 16.16 -21.48 3.61
CA TYR A 171 15.46 -21.81 2.36
C TYR A 171 15.49 -23.31 2.06
N ARG A 172 16.62 -23.97 2.32
CA ARG A 172 16.73 -25.42 2.17
C ARG A 172 15.74 -26.19 3.07
N PHE A 173 15.52 -25.73 4.30
CA PHE A 173 14.51 -26.27 5.21
C PHE A 173 13.09 -26.02 4.67
N MET A 174 12.79 -24.82 4.23
CA MET A 174 11.46 -24.44 3.70
C MET A 174 11.09 -25.22 2.44
N GLU A 175 12.06 -25.49 1.57
CA GLU A 175 11.89 -26.29 0.36
C GLU A 175 11.73 -27.77 0.66
N TYR A 176 12.63 -28.33 1.48
CA TYR A 176 12.63 -29.76 1.85
C TYR A 176 11.31 -30.16 2.52
N SER A 177 10.75 -29.31 3.33
CA SER A 177 9.51 -29.54 4.06
C SER A 177 8.24 -29.14 3.28
N GLY A 178 8.36 -28.52 2.10
CA GLY A 178 7.22 -27.99 1.33
C GLY A 178 6.46 -26.86 2.00
N LEU A 179 7.04 -26.24 3.03
CA LEU A 179 6.39 -25.20 3.82
C LEU A 179 6.20 -23.88 3.04
N ARG A 180 7.08 -23.58 2.11
CA ARG A 180 7.13 -22.28 1.44
C ARG A 180 5.79 -21.90 0.83
N GLU A 181 5.26 -22.74 -0.05
CA GLU A 181 4.00 -22.47 -0.75
C GLU A 181 2.81 -22.49 0.22
N GLU A 182 2.84 -23.40 1.22
CA GLU A 182 1.77 -23.50 2.18
C GLU A 182 1.66 -22.25 3.07
N LEU A 183 2.79 -21.78 3.61
CA LEU A 183 2.83 -20.59 4.46
C LEU A 183 2.45 -19.33 3.65
N SER A 184 3.00 -19.18 2.45
CA SER A 184 2.66 -18.06 1.54
C SER A 184 1.17 -18.03 1.25
N ARG A 185 0.55 -19.15 0.89
CA ARG A 185 -0.89 -19.25 0.63
C ARG A 185 -1.73 -18.87 1.85
N ARG A 186 -1.34 -19.32 3.06
CA ARG A 186 -2.07 -18.98 4.30
C ARG A 186 -1.97 -17.50 4.63
N ILE A 187 -0.79 -16.91 4.46
CA ILE A 187 -0.57 -15.47 4.66
C ILE A 187 -1.42 -14.66 3.68
N GLN A 188 -1.42 -15.01 2.39
CA GLN A 188 -2.21 -14.33 1.36
C GLN A 188 -3.73 -14.41 1.59
N ALA A 189 -4.21 -15.51 2.17
CA ALA A 189 -5.63 -15.71 2.45
C ALA A 189 -6.13 -14.99 3.70
N THR A 190 -5.24 -14.33 4.48
CA THR A 190 -5.56 -13.78 5.79
C THR A 190 -5.58 -12.26 5.76
N ASP A 191 -6.64 -11.66 6.33
CA ASP A 191 -6.69 -10.22 6.57
C ASP A 191 -5.72 -9.80 7.68
N MET A 192 -4.57 -9.26 7.29
CA MET A 192 -3.52 -8.79 8.21
C MET A 192 -3.91 -7.55 9.03
N GLN A 193 -5.04 -6.90 8.75
CA GLN A 193 -5.57 -5.80 9.56
C GLN A 193 -6.43 -6.32 10.72
N SER A 194 -6.92 -7.56 10.64
CA SER A 194 -7.68 -8.21 11.69
C SER A 194 -6.75 -8.89 12.69
N LEU A 195 -6.69 -8.40 13.93
CA LEU A 195 -5.82 -8.94 14.97
C LEU A 195 -6.15 -10.40 15.30
N ASP A 196 -7.45 -10.75 15.34
CA ASP A 196 -7.91 -12.14 15.58
C ASP A 196 -7.45 -13.08 14.47
N ALA A 197 -7.53 -12.64 13.20
CA ALA A 197 -7.06 -13.43 12.07
C ALA A 197 -5.54 -13.63 12.13
N VAL A 198 -4.78 -12.59 12.51
CA VAL A 198 -3.33 -12.66 12.67
C VAL A 198 -2.94 -13.60 13.81
N PHE A 199 -3.65 -13.61 14.95
CA PHE A 199 -3.40 -14.56 16.03
C PHE A 199 -3.60 -16.01 15.58
N SER A 200 -4.71 -16.29 14.91
CA SER A 200 -5.02 -17.62 14.40
C SER A 200 -4.00 -18.09 13.35
N LEU A 201 -3.63 -17.21 12.44
CA LEU A 201 -2.61 -17.46 11.43
C LEU A 201 -1.25 -17.73 12.08
N SER A 202 -0.81 -16.88 13.02
CA SER A 202 0.45 -17.02 13.74
C SER A 202 0.59 -18.40 14.38
N ALA A 203 -0.42 -18.84 15.12
CA ALA A 203 -0.41 -20.17 15.77
C ALA A 203 -0.28 -21.30 14.74
N ALA A 204 -1.04 -21.22 13.61
CA ALA A 204 -1.03 -22.23 12.57
C ALA A 204 0.33 -22.30 11.84
N LEU A 205 0.95 -21.14 11.55
CA LEU A 205 2.25 -21.06 10.86
C LEU A 205 3.38 -21.58 11.77
N GLN A 206 3.42 -21.16 13.04
CA GLN A 206 4.42 -21.63 14.00
C GLN A 206 4.33 -23.13 14.18
N GLN A 207 3.12 -23.68 14.35
CA GLN A 207 2.93 -25.12 14.47
C GLN A 207 3.40 -25.87 13.22
N ALA A 208 3.14 -25.36 12.02
CA ALA A 208 3.60 -25.97 10.79
C ALA A 208 5.13 -26.05 10.71
N VAL A 209 5.83 -24.95 11.08
CA VAL A 209 7.30 -24.93 11.13
C VAL A 209 7.87 -25.90 12.15
N LEU A 210 7.30 -25.94 13.37
CA LEU A 210 7.78 -26.84 14.44
C LEU A 210 7.57 -28.32 14.09
N ALA A 211 6.48 -28.66 13.41
CA ALA A 211 6.17 -30.02 13.01
C ALA A 211 6.99 -30.53 11.81
N ALA A 212 7.63 -29.61 11.07
CA ALA A 212 8.34 -29.93 9.84
C ALA A 212 9.65 -30.70 10.11
N PRO A 213 9.98 -31.69 9.25
CA PRO A 213 11.26 -32.41 9.36
C PRO A 213 12.42 -31.56 8.90
N LEU A 214 13.55 -31.65 9.59
CA LEU A 214 14.81 -31.04 9.18
C LEU A 214 15.45 -31.81 8.02
N PRO A 215 16.10 -31.09 7.05
CA PRO A 215 16.97 -31.74 6.08
C PRO A 215 18.13 -32.45 6.81
N PRO A 216 18.44 -33.74 6.52
CA PRO A 216 19.51 -34.48 7.20
C PRO A 216 20.90 -33.82 7.07
N GLU A 217 21.17 -33.16 5.94
CA GLU A 217 22.41 -32.42 5.71
C GLU A 217 22.52 -31.18 6.62
N LEU A 218 21.40 -30.51 6.95
CA LEU A 218 21.38 -29.37 7.86
C LEU A 218 21.59 -29.79 9.31
N GLU A 219 20.90 -30.85 9.73
CA GLU A 219 21.07 -31.43 11.06
C GLU A 219 22.54 -31.86 11.30
N LYS A 220 23.13 -32.53 10.33
CA LYS A 220 24.53 -32.93 10.34
C LYS A 220 25.50 -31.73 10.44
N ALA A 221 25.26 -30.70 9.60
CA ALA A 221 26.12 -29.52 9.56
C ALA A 221 26.10 -28.77 10.91
N MET A 222 24.93 -28.63 11.53
CA MET A 222 24.80 -28.00 12.85
C MET A 222 25.51 -28.82 13.96
N THR A 223 25.27 -30.12 14.02
CA THR A 223 25.86 -30.99 15.03
C THR A 223 27.37 -31.09 14.92
N GLU A 224 27.91 -31.08 13.71
CA GLU A 224 29.36 -31.05 13.48
C GLU A 224 30.01 -29.77 14.01
N GLN A 225 29.38 -28.61 13.80
CA GLN A 225 29.87 -27.32 14.31
C GLN A 225 29.75 -27.23 15.82
N VAL A 226 28.69 -27.76 16.42
CA VAL A 226 28.54 -27.85 17.88
C VAL A 226 29.65 -28.70 18.47
N ALA A 227 29.98 -29.83 17.85
CA ALA A 227 31.09 -30.69 18.32
C ALA A 227 32.47 -29.97 18.25
N VAL A 228 32.68 -29.10 17.24
CA VAL A 228 33.89 -28.28 17.17
C VAL A 228 33.99 -27.28 18.31
N ILE A 229 32.88 -26.60 18.68
CA ILE A 229 32.83 -25.68 19.82
C ILE A 229 33.06 -26.45 21.11
N GLN A 230 32.40 -27.59 21.28
CA GLN A 230 32.52 -28.41 22.47
C GLN A 230 33.97 -28.89 22.72
N ALA A 231 34.68 -29.24 21.66
CA ALA A 231 36.10 -29.65 21.76
C ALA A 231 37.04 -28.51 22.22
N ARG A 232 36.62 -27.27 22.10
CA ARG A 232 37.37 -26.07 22.52
C ARG A 232 36.91 -25.51 23.87
N THR A 233 35.76 -25.96 24.35
CA THR A 233 35.14 -25.45 25.57
C THR A 233 35.60 -26.29 26.75
N GLU A 234 36.17 -25.67 27.79
CA GLU A 234 36.46 -26.32 29.05
C GLU A 234 35.21 -26.42 29.92
N GLY A 235 34.78 -27.66 30.20
CA GLY A 235 33.62 -27.95 31.05
C GLY A 235 32.33 -28.17 30.25
N GLU A 236 31.19 -27.96 30.87
CA GLU A 236 29.88 -28.14 30.22
C GLU A 236 29.63 -27.02 29.22
N LEU A 237 29.32 -27.38 27.96
CA LEU A 237 28.92 -26.45 26.92
C LEU A 237 27.43 -26.18 27.01
N LEU A 238 27.06 -24.93 27.16
CA LEU A 238 25.72 -24.42 26.90
C LEU A 238 25.79 -23.44 25.75
N LEU A 239 24.72 -23.34 24.98
CA LEU A 239 24.63 -22.50 23.78
C LEU A 239 23.63 -21.37 23.98
N ALA A 240 23.89 -20.25 23.29
CA ALA A 240 22.95 -19.17 23.09
C ALA A 240 22.57 -19.13 21.62
N LEU A 241 21.31 -19.40 21.29
CA LEU A 241 20.79 -19.30 19.95
C LEU A 241 20.08 -17.96 19.77
N ARG A 242 20.51 -17.18 18.78
CA ARG A 242 20.00 -15.81 18.54
C ARG A 242 19.51 -15.66 17.10
N SER A 243 18.31 -15.11 16.93
CA SER A 243 17.84 -14.69 15.60
C SER A 243 18.76 -13.65 14.99
N SER A 244 19.01 -13.76 13.71
CA SER A 244 19.75 -12.80 12.89
C SER A 244 19.11 -12.73 11.50
N ALA A 245 17.87 -12.20 11.44
CA ALA A 245 17.15 -12.11 10.18
C ALA A 245 17.80 -11.09 9.26
N VAL A 246 17.74 -11.35 7.95
CA VAL A 246 18.19 -10.36 6.97
C VAL A 246 17.24 -9.17 6.99
N GLY A 247 17.79 -7.96 6.96
CA GLY A 247 17.03 -6.72 7.05
C GLY A 247 16.62 -6.30 8.47
N GLU A 248 17.00 -7.08 9.51
CA GLU A 248 16.65 -6.79 10.91
C GLU A 248 17.20 -5.45 11.40
N ASP A 249 18.40 -5.05 10.94
CA ASP A 249 19.06 -3.81 11.31
C ASP A 249 19.17 -2.84 10.11
N ALA A 250 18.23 -2.90 9.14
CA ALA A 250 18.24 -2.00 8.01
C ALA A 250 17.90 -0.55 8.44
N LEU A 251 18.38 0.42 7.69
CA LEU A 251 18.18 1.84 7.96
C LEU A 251 16.71 2.19 8.26
N GLY A 252 16.41 2.62 9.47
CA GLY A 252 15.09 3.08 9.90
C GLY A 252 14.12 1.99 10.38
N VAL A 253 14.53 0.72 10.41
CA VAL A 253 13.68 -0.40 10.83
C VAL A 253 14.44 -1.27 11.83
N THR A 254 13.98 -1.34 13.07
CA THR A 254 14.61 -2.15 14.11
C THR A 254 13.69 -3.30 14.53
N PHE A 255 13.97 -4.51 14.08
CA PHE A 255 13.30 -5.72 14.57
C PHE A 255 13.78 -6.12 15.98
N ALA A 256 14.42 -5.22 16.72
CA ALA A 256 15.00 -5.52 18.02
C ALA A 256 13.95 -6.16 18.93
N GLY A 257 14.23 -7.39 19.42
CA GLY A 257 13.35 -8.14 20.31
C GLY A 257 12.04 -8.68 19.69
N GLN A 258 11.84 -8.59 18.37
CA GLN A 258 10.67 -9.18 17.70
C GLN A 258 10.80 -10.68 17.51
N TYR A 259 12.03 -11.16 17.35
CA TYR A 259 12.33 -12.58 17.17
C TYR A 259 12.90 -13.20 18.47
N ARG A 260 12.70 -14.51 18.60
CA ARG A 260 13.09 -15.27 19.75
C ARG A 260 14.62 -15.43 19.83
N SER A 261 15.16 -15.41 21.06
CA SER A 261 16.51 -15.85 21.41
C SER A 261 16.42 -16.76 22.59
N GLU A 262 17.14 -17.90 22.56
CA GLU A 262 17.20 -18.87 23.66
C GLU A 262 18.60 -18.96 24.23
N LEU A 263 18.66 -18.99 25.56
CA LEU A 263 19.91 -19.05 26.33
C LEU A 263 19.98 -20.35 27.11
N ASN A 264 21.19 -20.80 27.42
CA ASN A 264 21.45 -22.02 28.16
C ASN A 264 20.92 -23.30 27.48
N VAL A 265 21.01 -23.33 26.15
CA VAL A 265 20.56 -24.47 25.33
C VAL A 265 21.60 -25.60 25.39
N PRO A 266 21.20 -26.82 25.76
CA PRO A 266 22.09 -27.98 25.67
C PRO A 266 22.44 -28.29 24.20
N PRO A 267 23.66 -28.82 23.93
CA PRO A 267 24.09 -29.16 22.57
C PRO A 267 23.13 -30.07 21.80
N GLU A 268 22.49 -31.01 22.45
CA GLU A 268 21.53 -31.96 21.87
C GLU A 268 20.21 -31.32 21.43
N GLU A 269 19.83 -30.14 21.96
CA GLU A 269 18.61 -29.44 21.66
C GLU A 269 18.77 -28.40 20.54
N VAL A 270 19.98 -28.21 20.00
CA VAL A 270 20.29 -27.14 19.04
C VAL A 270 19.35 -27.12 17.82
N CYS A 271 19.02 -28.31 17.31
CA CYS A 271 18.17 -28.45 16.12
C CYS A 271 16.70 -28.07 16.39
N GLU A 272 16.18 -28.49 17.55
CA GLU A 272 14.79 -28.15 17.93
C GLU A 272 14.66 -26.67 18.25
N VAL A 273 15.59 -26.10 18.99
CA VAL A 273 15.60 -24.68 19.33
C VAL A 273 15.80 -23.82 18.07
N TRP A 274 16.59 -24.29 17.10
CA TRP A 274 16.70 -23.62 15.81
C TRP A 274 15.35 -23.52 15.13
N LYS A 275 14.54 -24.59 15.07
CA LYS A 275 13.17 -24.56 14.54
C LYS A 275 12.27 -23.59 15.29
N GLU A 276 12.39 -23.51 16.62
CA GLU A 276 11.62 -22.55 17.43
C GLU A 276 11.96 -21.10 17.09
N ILE A 277 13.23 -20.80 16.83
CA ILE A 277 13.65 -19.47 16.41
C ILE A 277 13.12 -19.17 14.99
N VAL A 278 13.22 -20.13 14.06
CA VAL A 278 12.60 -19.96 12.73
C VAL A 278 11.08 -19.76 12.84
N ALA A 279 10.40 -20.52 13.69
CA ALA A 279 8.96 -20.36 13.93
C ALA A 279 8.60 -18.98 14.49
N SER A 280 9.50 -18.37 15.30
CA SER A 280 9.29 -17.04 15.87
C SER A 280 9.15 -15.92 14.82
N LYS A 281 9.63 -16.15 13.59
CA LYS A 281 9.37 -15.28 12.44
C LYS A 281 7.87 -15.04 12.23
N TYR A 282 7.05 -16.04 12.58
CA TYR A 282 5.60 -16.01 12.43
C TYR A 282 4.87 -15.68 13.74
N ALA A 283 5.57 -15.18 14.76
CA ALA A 283 4.93 -14.63 15.96
C ALA A 283 4.07 -13.39 15.59
N VAL A 284 2.97 -13.18 16.32
CA VAL A 284 2.05 -12.06 16.11
C VAL A 284 2.78 -10.72 16.05
N THR A 285 3.73 -10.51 16.98
CA THR A 285 4.55 -9.30 17.04
C THR A 285 5.35 -9.08 15.76
N ALA A 286 6.06 -10.11 15.32
CA ALA A 286 6.92 -10.08 14.15
C ALA A 286 6.13 -9.94 12.84
N MET A 287 5.01 -10.64 12.71
CA MET A 287 4.13 -10.54 11.54
C MET A 287 3.48 -9.16 11.44
N SER A 288 2.91 -8.66 12.54
CA SER A 288 2.29 -7.33 12.58
C SER A 288 3.31 -6.23 12.28
N TYR A 289 4.51 -6.34 12.84
CA TYR A 289 5.60 -5.40 12.60
C TYR A 289 6.00 -5.37 11.12
N ARG A 290 6.28 -6.53 10.51
CA ARG A 290 6.60 -6.60 9.07
C ARG A 290 5.50 -6.01 8.20
N PHE A 291 4.24 -6.33 8.50
CA PHE A 291 3.10 -5.79 7.76
C PHE A 291 3.03 -4.26 7.85
N GLN A 292 3.19 -3.68 9.05
CA GLN A 292 3.16 -2.23 9.26
C GLN A 292 4.28 -1.50 8.51
N HIS A 293 5.45 -2.14 8.39
CA HIS A 293 6.63 -1.60 7.70
C HIS A 293 6.72 -2.02 6.23
N GLY A 294 5.71 -2.68 5.69
CA GLY A 294 5.70 -3.13 4.30
C GLY A 294 6.89 -4.03 3.96
N ILE A 295 7.25 -4.94 4.87
CA ILE A 295 8.31 -5.92 4.67
C ILE A 295 7.67 -7.27 4.35
N PRO A 296 7.76 -7.73 3.09
CA PRO A 296 7.19 -9.03 2.72
C PRO A 296 7.95 -10.18 3.36
N ASP A 297 7.32 -11.36 3.41
CA ASP A 297 7.91 -12.52 4.09
C ASP A 297 9.22 -12.97 3.44
N ASP A 298 9.34 -12.89 2.13
CA ASP A 298 10.53 -13.19 1.35
C ASP A 298 11.72 -12.23 1.61
N ALA A 299 11.45 -11.00 2.02
CA ALA A 299 12.48 -10.00 2.30
C ALA A 299 13.12 -10.13 3.70
N ALA A 300 12.61 -11.01 4.55
CA ALA A 300 13.13 -11.25 5.91
C ALA A 300 13.43 -12.73 6.17
N PRO A 301 14.32 -13.37 5.38
CA PRO A 301 14.72 -14.75 5.66
C PRO A 301 15.50 -14.83 6.99
N MET A 302 15.32 -15.95 7.71
CA MET A 302 15.88 -16.14 9.03
C MET A 302 17.26 -16.82 8.97
N SER A 303 18.28 -16.15 9.47
CA SER A 303 19.53 -16.77 9.89
C SER A 303 19.52 -16.86 11.42
N VAL A 304 20.29 -17.81 11.99
CA VAL A 304 20.38 -18.02 13.44
C VAL A 304 21.85 -18.14 13.86
N GLY A 305 22.26 -17.27 14.76
CA GLY A 305 23.57 -17.39 15.42
C GLY A 305 23.52 -18.43 16.54
N VAL A 306 24.45 -19.35 16.54
CA VAL A 306 24.69 -20.37 17.61
C VAL A 306 26.02 -20.04 18.25
N LEU A 307 25.98 -19.55 19.49
CA LEU A 307 27.14 -19.04 20.22
C LEU A 307 27.37 -19.82 21.50
N ALA A 308 28.60 -20.02 21.90
CA ALA A 308 28.92 -20.55 23.21
C ALA A 308 28.45 -19.57 24.30
N MET A 309 27.73 -20.07 25.29
CA MET A 309 27.20 -19.29 26.40
C MET A 309 28.31 -18.73 27.27
N VAL A 310 28.29 -17.40 27.50
CA VAL A 310 29.23 -16.77 28.44
C VAL A 310 28.62 -16.80 29.84
N PRO A 311 29.26 -17.45 30.82
CA PRO A 311 28.80 -17.46 32.21
C PRO A 311 28.97 -16.06 32.81
N SER A 312 27.91 -15.26 32.80
CA SER A 312 27.94 -13.84 33.14
C SER A 312 27.94 -13.56 34.63
N ALA A 313 28.99 -12.90 35.15
CA ALA A 313 28.98 -12.28 36.47
C ALA A 313 28.18 -10.98 36.47
N ALA A 314 28.28 -10.23 35.38
CA ALA A 314 27.48 -9.04 35.06
C ALA A 314 27.28 -8.93 33.56
N GLY A 315 26.24 -8.27 33.14
CA GLY A 315 25.94 -8.00 31.72
C GLY A 315 25.12 -6.75 31.54
N GLY A 316 24.96 -6.31 30.32
CA GLY A 316 24.20 -5.11 30.05
C GLY A 316 24.40 -4.59 28.65
N VAL A 317 24.13 -3.29 28.51
CA VAL A 317 24.20 -2.54 27.23
C VAL A 317 25.07 -1.31 27.43
N VAL A 318 25.93 -1.02 26.48
CA VAL A 318 26.67 0.25 26.41
C VAL A 318 26.32 0.94 25.09
N TYR A 319 25.98 2.20 25.20
CA TYR A 319 25.81 3.12 24.07
C TYR A 319 27.07 3.95 23.95
N SER A 320 27.71 3.93 22.79
CA SER A 320 28.88 4.78 22.53
C SER A 320 28.53 6.27 22.55
N ARG A 321 27.25 6.61 22.26
CA ARG A 321 26.66 7.93 22.51
C ARG A 321 25.35 7.80 23.25
N ASP A 322 25.21 8.54 24.35
CA ASP A 322 23.95 8.61 25.11
C ASP A 322 22.87 9.30 24.27
N PRO A 323 21.77 8.59 23.86
CA PRO A 323 20.73 9.17 23.00
C PRO A 323 20.05 10.42 23.59
N VAL A 324 19.97 10.50 24.93
CA VAL A 324 19.34 11.63 25.65
C VAL A 324 20.25 12.82 25.72
N ALA A 325 21.53 12.57 26.00
CA ALA A 325 22.53 13.65 26.08
C ALA A 325 22.86 14.22 24.69
N ALA A 326 22.93 13.36 23.67
CA ALA A 326 23.16 13.76 22.28
C ALA A 326 22.09 14.73 21.79
N ALA A 327 20.83 14.55 22.17
CA ALA A 327 19.74 15.47 21.88
C ALA A 327 19.95 16.88 22.47
N ARG A 328 20.78 17.02 23.51
CA ARG A 328 21.17 18.28 24.17
C ARG A 328 22.53 18.80 23.73
N GLY A 329 23.13 18.16 22.72
CA GLY A 329 24.46 18.49 22.23
C GLY A 329 25.60 18.05 23.15
N GLU A 330 25.34 17.15 24.11
CA GLU A 330 26.33 16.55 25.00
C GLU A 330 26.75 15.19 24.47
N GLU A 331 28.04 14.97 24.28
CA GLU A 331 28.59 13.67 23.87
C GLU A 331 29.14 12.93 25.09
N ARG A 332 28.56 11.77 25.37
CA ARG A 332 29.02 10.87 26.44
C ARG A 332 28.65 9.42 26.14
N VAL A 333 29.48 8.53 26.65
CA VAL A 333 29.21 7.08 26.66
C VAL A 333 28.33 6.76 27.85
N VAL A 334 27.31 5.92 27.69
CA VAL A 334 26.48 5.46 28.80
C VAL A 334 26.43 3.93 28.86
N ILE A 335 26.69 3.38 30.04
CA ILE A 335 26.69 1.94 30.33
C ILE A 335 25.54 1.64 31.28
N ASN A 336 24.69 0.67 30.89
CA ASN A 336 23.68 0.08 31.75
C ASN A 336 24.10 -1.32 32.12
N ALA A 337 24.28 -1.57 33.41
CA ALA A 337 24.84 -2.84 33.94
C ALA A 337 23.92 -3.47 34.98
N VAL A 338 23.82 -4.80 34.94
CA VAL A 338 23.13 -5.60 35.97
C VAL A 338 23.98 -6.82 36.36
N PRO A 339 23.81 -7.36 37.56
CA PRO A 339 24.39 -8.66 37.90
C PRO A 339 23.75 -9.76 37.06
N GLY A 340 24.57 -10.67 36.51
CA GLY A 340 24.10 -11.79 35.67
C GLY A 340 23.88 -11.41 34.19
N LEU A 341 22.80 -11.91 33.61
CA LEU A 341 22.57 -11.83 32.15
C LEU A 341 22.10 -10.45 31.68
N ALA A 342 22.63 -9.95 30.55
CA ALA A 342 22.25 -8.70 29.89
C ALA A 342 20.75 -8.65 29.54
N LYS A 343 20.12 -9.78 29.29
CA LYS A 343 18.70 -9.91 28.94
C LYS A 343 17.78 -9.15 29.89
N ALA A 344 18.09 -9.13 31.18
CA ALA A 344 17.25 -8.42 32.15
C ALA A 344 17.17 -6.89 31.93
N VAL A 345 18.23 -6.28 31.38
CA VAL A 345 18.25 -4.86 30.99
C VAL A 345 17.48 -4.65 29.68
N VAL A 346 17.74 -5.50 28.67
CA VAL A 346 17.12 -5.40 27.34
C VAL A 346 15.61 -5.56 27.41
N ASP A 347 15.13 -6.50 28.24
CA ASP A 347 13.70 -6.73 28.49
C ASP A 347 13.05 -5.65 29.38
N GLY A 348 13.85 -4.70 29.93
CA GLY A 348 13.34 -3.68 30.86
C GLY A 348 12.80 -4.23 32.18
N ALA A 349 13.23 -5.43 32.56
CA ALA A 349 12.71 -6.16 33.73
C ALA A 349 13.28 -5.64 35.07
N VAL A 350 14.45 -5.01 35.05
CA VAL A 350 15.16 -4.49 36.22
C VAL A 350 15.71 -3.08 35.94
N THR A 351 15.90 -2.32 37.02
CA THR A 351 16.61 -1.03 36.96
C THR A 351 18.11 -1.30 36.96
N PRO A 352 18.89 -0.87 35.95
CA PRO A 352 20.32 -1.10 35.89
C PRO A 352 21.12 -0.10 36.74
N ASP A 353 22.36 -0.46 37.07
CA ASP A 353 23.39 0.52 37.41
C ASP A 353 23.74 1.31 36.14
N VAL A 354 23.93 2.62 36.28
CA VAL A 354 24.23 3.51 35.16
C VAL A 354 25.58 4.19 35.39
N PHE A 355 26.49 4.03 34.42
CA PHE A 355 27.75 4.75 34.38
C PHE A 355 27.78 5.64 33.14
N ALA A 356 28.17 6.89 33.32
CA ALA A 356 28.38 7.82 32.23
C ALA A 356 29.85 8.22 32.15
N PHE A 357 30.43 8.15 30.96
CA PHE A 357 31.80 8.51 30.69
C PHE A 357 31.86 9.64 29.64
N SER A 358 32.96 10.45 29.67
CA SER A 358 33.24 11.39 28.59
C SER A 358 33.49 10.66 27.28
N HIS A 359 33.18 11.34 26.16
CA HIS A 359 33.44 10.83 24.81
C HIS A 359 34.87 11.21 24.36
N GLU A 360 35.85 11.09 25.29
CA GLU A 360 37.25 11.37 25.07
C GLU A 360 38.09 10.08 25.11
N HIS A 361 39.28 10.12 24.58
CA HIS A 361 40.22 9.03 24.65
C HIS A 361 41.43 9.43 25.55
N PRO A 362 41.66 8.80 26.74
CA PRO A 362 40.83 7.79 27.42
C PRO A 362 39.55 8.41 28.04
N PRO A 363 38.42 7.62 28.13
CA PRO A 363 37.18 8.09 28.71
C PRO A 363 37.30 8.27 30.22
N ARG A 364 36.69 9.38 30.74
CA ARG A 364 36.67 9.68 32.18
C ARG A 364 35.28 9.47 32.74
N LEU A 365 35.21 8.86 33.94
CA LEU A 365 33.91 8.69 34.61
C LEU A 365 33.32 10.05 35.01
N LEU A 366 32.15 10.34 34.51
CA LEU A 366 31.40 11.59 34.77
C LEU A 366 30.36 11.39 35.86
N ARG A 367 29.65 10.21 35.83
CA ARG A 367 28.52 9.92 36.72
C ARG A 367 28.40 8.44 36.95
N LYS A 368 27.97 8.05 38.16
CA LYS A 368 27.72 6.67 38.57
C LYS A 368 26.47 6.63 39.44
N ASP A 369 25.42 5.98 38.94
CA ASP A 369 24.18 5.77 39.69
C ASP A 369 23.98 4.28 39.88
N LEU A 370 23.86 3.82 41.12
CA LEU A 370 23.70 2.42 41.47
C LEU A 370 22.26 2.13 41.82
N ALA A 371 21.66 1.09 41.19
CA ALA A 371 20.32 0.60 41.50
C ALA A 371 20.28 -0.11 42.89
N GLY A 372 21.42 -0.60 43.38
CA GLY A 372 21.56 -1.31 44.62
C GLY A 372 22.75 -0.87 45.47
N ARG A 373 23.04 -1.62 46.54
CA ARG A 373 24.18 -1.32 47.44
C ARG A 373 25.54 -1.76 46.86
N LYS A 374 25.55 -2.69 45.91
CA LYS A 374 26.76 -3.24 45.31
C LYS A 374 26.78 -2.97 43.84
N SER A 375 27.85 -2.40 43.33
CA SER A 375 28.05 -2.13 41.94
C SER A 375 28.20 -3.41 41.13
N SER A 376 27.55 -3.47 39.94
CA SER A 376 27.68 -4.60 39.00
C SER A 376 29.05 -4.66 38.33
N LEU A 377 29.74 -3.52 38.20
CA LEU A 377 31.08 -3.39 37.65
C LEU A 377 31.98 -2.61 38.55
N THR A 378 33.27 -2.88 38.51
CA THR A 378 34.31 -1.97 39.05
C THR A 378 34.48 -0.78 38.11
N ASP A 379 35.00 0.35 38.60
CA ASP A 379 35.24 1.54 37.78
C ASP A 379 36.25 1.27 36.65
N ALA A 380 37.22 0.37 36.86
CA ALA A 380 38.17 -0.05 35.84
C ALA A 380 37.50 -0.85 34.72
N GLN A 381 36.62 -1.82 35.07
CA GLN A 381 35.85 -2.58 34.09
C GLN A 381 34.87 -1.69 33.28
N ALA A 382 34.24 -0.74 33.97
CA ALA A 382 33.37 0.23 33.30
C ALA A 382 34.15 1.14 32.34
N ALA A 383 35.37 1.56 32.70
CA ALA A 383 36.25 2.34 31.83
C ALA A 383 36.74 1.52 30.63
N GLU A 384 37.12 0.25 30.81
CA GLU A 384 37.49 -0.67 29.74
C GLU A 384 36.32 -0.84 28.75
N LEU A 385 35.10 -1.03 29.24
CA LEU A 385 33.91 -1.17 28.44
C LEU A 385 33.59 0.11 27.64
N ALA A 386 33.78 1.29 28.28
CA ALA A 386 33.62 2.57 27.56
C ALA A 386 34.64 2.71 26.43
N GLN A 387 35.88 2.28 26.63
CA GLN A 387 36.92 2.25 25.58
C GLN A 387 36.53 1.30 24.43
N MET A 388 36.00 0.12 24.75
CA MET A 388 35.54 -0.86 23.74
C MET A 388 34.41 -0.25 22.88
N ALA A 389 33.44 0.43 23.51
CA ALA A 389 32.33 1.09 22.79
C ALA A 389 32.81 2.21 21.86
N LEU A 390 33.78 3.05 22.32
CA LEU A 390 34.38 4.08 21.49
C LEU A 390 35.19 3.50 20.33
N ALA A 391 35.93 2.42 20.57
CA ALA A 391 36.67 1.71 19.51
C ALA A 391 35.75 1.16 18.42
N LEU A 392 34.58 0.64 18.80
CA LEU A 392 33.57 0.18 17.85
C LEU A 392 32.92 1.33 17.08
N GLU A 393 32.64 2.47 17.75
CA GLU A 393 32.17 3.66 17.07
C GLU A 393 33.17 4.18 16.04
N GLU A 394 34.46 4.22 16.39
CA GLU A 394 35.53 4.61 15.47
C GLU A 394 35.63 3.63 14.30
N TYR A 395 35.56 2.32 14.57
CA TYR A 395 35.65 1.26 13.56
C TYR A 395 34.49 1.35 12.53
N TYR A 396 33.25 1.49 13.01
CA TYR A 396 32.07 1.58 12.15
C TYR A 396 31.76 2.99 11.61
N ALA A 397 32.49 4.01 12.12
CA ALA A 397 32.27 5.43 11.82
C ALA A 397 30.85 5.92 12.15
N GLU A 398 30.14 5.24 13.04
CA GLU A 398 28.79 5.55 13.51
C GLU A 398 28.56 5.10 14.95
N PRO A 399 27.67 5.77 15.71
CA PRO A 399 27.37 5.41 17.09
C PRO A 399 26.87 3.99 17.23
N GLN A 400 27.29 3.27 18.28
CA GLN A 400 27.02 1.87 18.49
C GLN A 400 26.20 1.60 19.74
N ASP A 401 25.31 0.59 19.65
CA ASP A 401 24.58 -0.07 20.72
C ASP A 401 25.19 -1.46 20.89
N VAL A 402 25.84 -1.71 22.03
CA VAL A 402 26.65 -2.92 22.26
C VAL A 402 26.13 -3.69 23.46
N GLU A 403 25.70 -4.93 23.24
CA GLU A 403 25.44 -5.88 24.32
C GLU A 403 26.76 -6.55 24.75
N TRP A 404 26.95 -6.66 26.06
CA TRP A 404 28.19 -7.20 26.63
C TRP A 404 27.93 -8.11 27.84
N ALA A 405 28.91 -8.93 28.15
CA ALA A 405 28.96 -9.73 29.38
C ALA A 405 30.36 -9.69 30.02
N LEU A 406 30.40 -9.73 31.36
CA LEU A 406 31.59 -9.98 32.11
C LEU A 406 31.64 -11.46 32.45
N ASP A 407 32.58 -12.21 31.91
CA ASP A 407 32.73 -13.66 32.15
C ASP A 407 33.10 -13.90 33.60
N ALA A 408 32.31 -14.71 34.30
CA ALA A 408 32.50 -15.02 35.73
C ALA A 408 33.74 -15.86 35.99
N ARG A 409 34.26 -16.61 35.02
CA ARG A 409 35.41 -17.48 35.15
C ARG A 409 36.72 -16.73 34.87
N THR A 410 36.71 -15.95 33.80
CA THR A 410 37.93 -15.29 33.31
C THR A 410 38.04 -13.82 33.76
N GLY A 411 36.94 -13.21 34.17
CA GLY A 411 36.88 -11.78 34.49
C GLY A 411 37.03 -10.85 33.27
N ARG A 412 36.91 -11.38 32.04
CA ARG A 412 37.04 -10.63 30.78
C ARG A 412 35.70 -10.10 30.33
N LEU A 413 35.71 -8.90 29.80
CA LEU A 413 34.58 -8.34 29.07
C LEU A 413 34.48 -8.98 27.67
N THR A 414 33.26 -9.32 27.25
CA THR A 414 32.99 -9.98 25.98
C THR A 414 31.83 -9.27 25.30
N VAL A 415 31.99 -8.92 24.03
CA VAL A 415 30.92 -8.35 23.19
C VAL A 415 30.00 -9.47 22.73
N LEU A 416 28.71 -9.33 22.99
CA LEU A 416 27.69 -10.31 22.60
C LEU A 416 26.94 -9.93 21.37
N GLN A 417 26.86 -8.61 21.09
CA GLN A 417 26.22 -8.02 19.90
C GLN A 417 26.69 -6.58 19.76
N SER A 418 26.86 -6.10 18.53
CA SER A 418 27.04 -4.68 18.20
C SER A 418 26.12 -4.32 17.04
N ARG A 419 25.51 -3.14 17.11
CA ARG A 419 24.66 -2.61 16.05
C ARG A 419 24.69 -1.08 16.03
N PRO A 420 24.39 -0.47 14.87
CA PRO A 420 24.22 0.99 14.76
C PRO A 420 23.15 1.51 15.72
N LEU A 421 23.45 2.63 16.36
CA LEU A 421 22.51 3.31 17.24
C LEU A 421 21.65 4.29 16.46
N HIS A 422 20.38 3.92 16.22
CA HIS A 422 19.41 4.74 15.48
C HIS A 422 18.58 5.67 16.37
N GLY A 423 18.00 6.74 15.77
CA GLY A 423 17.00 7.59 16.44
C GLY A 423 17.54 8.76 17.26
N LEU A 424 18.82 9.12 17.11
CA LEU A 424 19.41 10.29 17.77
C LEU A 424 18.74 11.62 17.37
N GLU A 425 18.29 11.75 16.11
CA GLU A 425 17.67 12.97 15.58
C GLU A 425 16.23 13.20 16.08
N ALA A 426 15.49 12.14 16.35
CA ALA A 426 14.10 12.24 16.80
C ALA A 426 13.96 12.78 18.23
N VAL A 427 14.97 12.60 19.07
CA VAL A 427 14.97 13.08 20.45
C VAL A 427 15.32 14.57 20.52
N ALA A 428 16.15 15.08 19.61
CA ALA A 428 16.56 16.48 19.56
C ALA A 428 15.42 17.47 19.24
N ALA A 429 14.42 17.04 18.49
CA ALA A 429 13.27 17.88 18.11
C ALA A 429 12.28 18.14 19.26
N ALA A 430 12.33 17.36 20.32
CA ALA A 430 11.34 17.37 21.40
C ALA A 430 11.63 18.37 22.54
N ASP A 431 12.87 18.77 22.75
CA ASP A 431 13.26 19.71 23.85
C ASP A 431 12.95 21.18 23.56
N ALA A 432 12.52 21.52 22.33
CA ALA A 432 12.31 22.93 21.91
C ALA A 432 10.98 23.55 22.36
N ALA A 433 10.06 22.81 22.96
CA ALA A 433 8.71 23.30 23.30
C ALA A 433 8.43 23.30 24.82
N GLN A 434 9.19 24.06 25.59
CA GLN A 434 8.81 24.38 26.98
C GLN A 434 7.97 25.66 27.04
N GLU A 435 6.79 25.66 26.44
CA GLU A 435 5.77 26.67 26.73
C GLU A 435 5.13 26.43 28.10
N ALA A 436 4.78 27.51 28.78
CA ALA A 436 4.10 27.44 30.07
C ALA A 436 2.78 26.69 29.96
N LEU A 437 2.51 25.80 30.92
CA LEU A 437 1.23 25.03 30.95
C LEU A 437 0.04 25.99 31.11
N PRO A 438 -1.05 25.78 30.35
CA PRO A 438 -2.30 26.50 30.57
C PRO A 438 -2.78 26.34 32.02
N GLU A 439 -3.37 27.39 32.60
CA GLU A 439 -3.96 27.33 33.93
C GLU A 439 -5.19 26.43 33.96
N GLY A 440 -5.39 25.68 35.05
CA GLY A 440 -6.56 24.85 35.26
C GLY A 440 -6.42 23.38 34.90
N LEU A 441 -5.24 22.90 34.49
CA LEU A 441 -5.00 21.48 34.19
C LEU A 441 -4.92 20.63 35.48
N VAL A 442 -5.72 19.58 35.55
CA VAL A 442 -5.66 18.60 36.65
C VAL A 442 -4.62 17.52 36.30
N VAL A 443 -3.52 17.52 37.02
CA VAL A 443 -2.45 16.51 36.87
C VAL A 443 -2.84 15.26 37.63
N LEU A 444 -2.99 14.13 36.93
CA LEU A 444 -3.23 12.82 37.54
C LEU A 444 -1.95 12.17 38.02
N ALA A 445 -0.89 12.29 37.24
CA ALA A 445 0.42 11.73 37.58
C ALA A 445 1.56 12.56 36.97
N ARG A 446 2.70 12.60 37.68
CA ARG A 446 3.98 13.11 37.21
C ARG A 446 5.10 12.18 37.57
N GLY A 447 6.09 12.05 36.70
CA GLY A 447 7.28 11.23 36.91
C GLY A 447 7.50 10.28 35.74
N GLY A 448 8.44 9.34 35.95
CA GLY A 448 8.88 8.48 34.86
C GLY A 448 9.80 9.21 33.86
N VAL A 449 9.99 8.61 32.70
CA VAL A 449 10.85 9.12 31.63
C VAL A 449 10.04 9.10 30.33
N GLY A 450 9.93 10.22 29.66
CA GLY A 450 9.37 10.32 28.30
C GLY A 450 10.32 9.66 27.32
N VAL A 451 9.94 8.48 26.85
CA VAL A 451 10.78 7.67 25.95
C VAL A 451 10.48 7.89 24.47
N SER A 452 9.30 8.42 24.17
CA SER A 452 8.88 8.90 22.86
C SER A 452 8.10 10.21 23.08
N PRO A 453 8.59 11.34 22.61
CA PRO A 453 7.99 12.64 22.92
C PRO A 453 6.65 12.84 22.17
N GLY A 454 5.85 13.77 22.68
CA GLY A 454 4.55 14.13 22.07
C GLY A 454 3.41 14.13 23.07
N VAL A 455 2.23 14.52 22.59
CA VAL A 455 0.98 14.58 23.35
C VAL A 455 -0.03 13.62 22.74
N ALA A 456 -0.67 12.79 23.58
CA ALA A 456 -1.71 11.85 23.17
C ALA A 456 -2.98 12.07 23.97
N LEU A 457 -4.12 11.99 23.29
CA LEU A 457 -5.46 12.08 23.86
C LEU A 457 -6.17 10.73 23.69
N GLY A 458 -6.83 10.23 24.71
CA GLY A 458 -7.60 9.00 24.58
C GLY A 458 -8.06 8.42 25.90
N GLN A 459 -8.82 7.32 25.79
CA GLN A 459 -9.23 6.54 26.95
C GLN A 459 -8.02 5.74 27.47
N ALA A 460 -7.74 5.83 28.77
CA ALA A 460 -6.73 4.99 29.40
C ALA A 460 -7.24 3.55 29.51
N VAL A 461 -6.49 2.60 28.96
CA VAL A 461 -6.84 1.17 28.95
C VAL A 461 -5.68 0.36 29.51
N VAL A 462 -5.92 -0.27 30.66
CA VAL A 462 -4.91 -1.11 31.34
C VAL A 462 -4.94 -2.51 30.74
N ALA A 463 -3.82 -2.91 30.14
CA ALA A 463 -3.63 -4.26 29.59
C ALA A 463 -2.70 -5.09 30.50
N ARG A 464 -3.19 -6.25 30.96
CA ARG A 464 -2.48 -7.18 31.85
C ARG A 464 -2.19 -8.53 31.18
N LYS A 465 -3.09 -8.97 30.29
CA LYS A 465 -3.03 -10.27 29.60
C LYS A 465 -3.06 -10.08 28.09
N GLU A 466 -2.54 -11.02 27.34
CA GLU A 466 -2.59 -10.98 25.88
C GLU A 466 -4.01 -10.92 25.32
N ALA A 467 -4.98 -11.55 25.99
CA ALA A 467 -6.38 -11.44 25.63
C ALA A 467 -6.92 -9.99 25.62
N ASP A 468 -6.33 -9.11 26.45
CA ASP A 468 -6.74 -7.70 26.50
C ASP A 468 -6.41 -6.94 25.19
N MET A 469 -5.47 -7.49 24.38
CA MET A 469 -5.14 -6.93 23.08
C MET A 469 -6.32 -6.93 22.10
N LEU A 470 -7.17 -7.95 22.17
CA LEU A 470 -8.33 -8.11 21.27
C LEU A 470 -9.39 -7.04 21.52
N SER A 471 -9.57 -6.64 22.77
CA SER A 471 -10.55 -5.63 23.19
C SER A 471 -10.00 -4.20 23.21
N PHE A 472 -8.72 -3.98 22.89
CA PHE A 472 -8.09 -2.67 22.95
C PHE A 472 -8.69 -1.72 21.89
N PRO A 473 -9.26 -0.57 22.29
CA PRO A 473 -9.90 0.36 21.36
C PRO A 473 -8.88 1.12 20.51
N LYS A 474 -9.24 1.42 19.27
CA LYS A 474 -8.43 2.29 18.40
C LYS A 474 -8.37 3.71 19.00
N GLY A 475 -7.17 4.26 19.14
CA GLY A 475 -6.95 5.59 19.72
C GLY A 475 -6.92 5.60 21.25
N GLY A 476 -6.93 4.43 21.92
CA GLY A 476 -6.74 4.34 23.37
C GLY A 476 -5.30 4.63 23.80
N ILE A 477 -5.12 5.04 25.05
CA ILE A 477 -3.81 5.13 25.70
C ILE A 477 -3.54 3.80 26.41
N LEU A 478 -2.53 3.07 25.92
CA LEU A 478 -2.13 1.78 26.47
C LEU A 478 -1.42 1.97 27.80
N VAL A 479 -1.94 1.36 28.86
CA VAL A 479 -1.31 1.37 30.19
C VAL A 479 -0.91 -0.04 30.57
N VAL A 480 0.37 -0.26 30.86
CA VAL A 480 0.93 -1.58 31.18
C VAL A 480 1.83 -1.55 32.41
N GLU A 481 1.90 -2.66 33.16
CA GLU A 481 2.82 -2.78 34.27
C GLU A 481 4.28 -2.82 33.80
N ARG A 482 4.54 -3.57 32.71
CA ARG A 482 5.88 -3.73 32.14
C ARG A 482 5.86 -3.44 30.65
N ALA A 483 6.84 -2.69 30.18
CA ALA A 483 7.04 -2.37 28.77
C ALA A 483 7.60 -3.59 27.97
N LEU A 484 6.84 -4.70 27.94
CA LEU A 484 7.26 -5.95 27.29
C LEU A 484 7.01 -5.91 25.77
N PRO A 485 7.86 -6.62 24.99
CA PRO A 485 7.73 -6.68 23.52
C PRO A 485 6.35 -7.12 23.00
N ARG A 486 5.68 -8.01 23.74
CA ARG A 486 4.34 -8.50 23.35
C ARG A 486 3.28 -7.40 23.14
N TRP A 487 3.46 -6.21 23.70
CA TRP A 487 2.53 -5.10 23.54
C TRP A 487 2.75 -4.28 22.27
N ALA A 488 3.85 -4.53 21.55
CA ALA A 488 4.18 -3.78 20.33
C ALA A 488 3.07 -3.76 19.26
N PRO A 489 2.30 -4.86 19.00
CA PRO A 489 1.21 -4.82 18.02
C PRO A 489 0.13 -3.78 18.34
N LEU A 490 -0.06 -3.42 19.61
CA LEU A 490 -1.04 -2.42 20.00
C LEU A 490 -0.61 -0.99 19.69
N LEU A 491 0.70 -0.71 19.55
CA LEU A 491 1.20 0.63 19.29
C LEU A 491 0.70 1.21 17.97
N SER A 492 0.43 0.37 16.97
CA SER A 492 -0.19 0.82 15.71
C SER A 492 -1.60 1.38 15.89
N ARG A 493 -2.31 0.94 16.93
CA ARG A 493 -3.69 1.33 17.27
C ARG A 493 -3.76 2.31 18.43
N ALA A 494 -2.72 2.37 19.27
CA ALA A 494 -2.67 3.23 20.45
C ALA A 494 -2.42 4.70 20.05
N ALA A 495 -3.02 5.62 20.80
CA ALA A 495 -2.68 7.03 20.74
C ALA A 495 -1.44 7.34 21.58
N GLY A 496 -1.23 6.62 22.70
CA GLY A 496 -0.10 6.78 23.60
C GLY A 496 0.19 5.53 24.42
N LEU A 497 1.34 5.50 25.11
CA LEU A 497 1.80 4.42 25.98
C LEU A 497 2.21 4.96 27.33
N VAL A 498 1.78 4.30 28.41
CA VAL A 498 2.27 4.51 29.78
C VAL A 498 2.66 3.17 30.38
N SER A 499 3.84 3.06 30.99
CA SER A 499 4.26 1.85 31.70
C SER A 499 4.82 2.14 33.09
N GLU A 500 4.57 1.23 34.05
CA GLU A 500 5.08 1.38 35.42
C GLU A 500 6.57 1.12 35.50
N THR A 501 7.09 0.19 34.70
CA THR A 501 8.51 -0.13 34.63
C THR A 501 9.02 -0.02 33.19
N GLY A 502 10.34 0.07 33.03
CA GLY A 502 11.00 0.24 31.76
C GLY A 502 11.69 1.61 31.67
N GLY A 503 12.43 1.82 30.58
CA GLY A 503 13.22 3.02 30.35
C GLY A 503 13.55 3.19 28.86
N MET A 504 14.47 4.11 28.57
CA MET A 504 14.87 4.50 27.20
C MET A 504 15.37 3.34 26.34
N ALA A 505 16.07 2.36 26.96
CA ALA A 505 16.70 1.22 26.28
C ALA A 505 15.73 0.05 26.00
N GLY A 506 14.50 0.12 26.52
CA GLY A 506 13.54 -0.98 26.37
C GLY A 506 13.04 -1.13 24.93
N HIS A 507 12.79 -2.36 24.50
CA HIS A 507 12.25 -2.67 23.17
C HIS A 507 10.96 -1.90 22.86
N LEU A 508 9.98 -1.89 23.77
CA LEU A 508 8.70 -1.19 23.54
C LEU A 508 8.88 0.33 23.41
N ALA A 509 9.90 0.90 24.09
CA ALA A 509 10.26 2.30 23.97
C ALA A 509 10.82 2.62 22.58
N SER A 510 11.66 1.72 22.02
CA SER A 510 12.17 1.87 20.65
C SER A 510 11.06 1.79 19.62
N VAL A 511 10.16 0.83 19.73
CA VAL A 511 9.00 0.71 18.83
C VAL A 511 8.06 1.92 18.97
N ALA A 512 7.84 2.44 20.17
CA ALA A 512 7.03 3.64 20.36
C ALA A 512 7.62 4.88 19.64
N ARG A 513 8.95 5.06 19.69
CA ARG A 513 9.63 6.11 18.92
C ARG A 513 9.45 5.94 17.42
N GLU A 514 9.64 4.73 16.93
CA GLU A 514 9.52 4.39 15.52
C GLU A 514 8.09 4.63 14.97
N TYR A 515 7.07 4.29 15.77
CA TYR A 515 5.66 4.55 15.42
C TYR A 515 5.23 6.01 15.68
N GLY A 516 6.10 6.83 16.26
CA GLY A 516 5.74 8.19 16.67
C GLY A 516 4.62 8.24 17.69
N VAL A 517 4.54 7.21 18.56
CA VAL A 517 3.53 7.11 19.63
C VAL A 517 4.10 7.73 20.90
N PRO A 518 3.49 8.78 21.46
CA PRO A 518 3.93 9.38 22.72
C PRO A 518 3.99 8.32 23.82
N ALA A 519 5.13 8.21 24.52
CA ALA A 519 5.33 7.14 25.48
C ALA A 519 6.07 7.62 26.74
N LEU A 520 5.54 7.23 27.91
CA LEU A 520 6.04 7.51 29.23
C LEU A 520 6.30 6.19 29.98
N CYS A 521 7.55 5.93 30.31
CA CYS A 521 7.97 4.71 31.04
C CYS A 521 8.43 5.02 32.46
N GLY A 522 8.33 4.04 33.38
CA GLY A 522 8.79 4.18 34.76
C GLY A 522 7.85 5.02 35.65
N LEU A 523 6.57 5.13 35.31
CA LEU A 523 5.57 5.83 36.13
C LEU A 523 4.95 4.84 37.12
N ALA A 524 5.56 4.73 38.31
CA ALA A 524 5.10 3.79 39.34
C ALA A 524 3.62 3.97 39.72
N GLY A 525 2.87 2.87 39.79
CA GLY A 525 1.45 2.85 40.12
C GLY A 525 0.51 3.36 39.01
N ALA A 526 0.99 3.52 37.79
CA ALA A 526 0.21 4.01 36.67
C ALA A 526 -1.03 3.15 36.37
N CYS A 527 -0.91 1.81 36.45
CA CYS A 527 -2.04 0.90 36.19
C CYS A 527 -3.20 1.15 37.17
N SER A 528 -2.90 1.26 38.45
CA SER A 528 -3.92 1.48 39.48
C SER A 528 -4.51 2.88 39.42
N LEU A 529 -3.70 3.87 39.06
CA LEU A 529 -4.12 5.27 38.98
C LEU A 529 -5.00 5.53 37.77
N LEU A 530 -4.63 4.97 36.61
CA LEU A 530 -5.28 5.27 35.33
C LEU A 530 -6.41 4.30 35.00
N GLU A 531 -6.56 3.17 35.69
CA GLU A 531 -7.65 2.20 35.46
C GLU A 531 -9.05 2.81 35.61
N LYS A 532 -9.19 3.83 36.44
CA LYS A 532 -10.46 4.53 36.71
C LYS A 532 -10.52 5.95 36.15
N ALA A 533 -9.43 6.39 35.50
CA ALA A 533 -9.32 7.79 35.05
C ALA A 533 -10.17 8.11 33.80
N GLY A 534 -10.59 7.09 33.04
CA GLY A 534 -11.37 7.29 31.81
C GLY A 534 -10.54 7.96 30.71
N GLU A 535 -11.00 9.11 30.23
CA GLU A 535 -10.29 9.91 29.24
C GLU A 535 -9.13 10.68 29.88
N VAL A 536 -7.97 10.62 29.27
CA VAL A 536 -6.75 11.26 29.76
C VAL A 536 -5.95 11.88 28.62
N THR A 537 -5.07 12.80 29.01
CA THR A 537 -4.06 13.38 28.12
C THR A 537 -2.68 13.00 28.64
N LEU A 538 -1.92 12.28 27.82
CA LEU A 538 -0.52 11.98 28.07
C LEU A 538 0.36 13.06 27.41
N ASP A 539 1.19 13.71 28.18
CA ASP A 539 2.28 14.57 27.69
C ASP A 539 3.62 13.94 28.05
N ALA A 540 4.16 13.18 27.11
CA ALA A 540 5.41 12.46 27.31
C ALA A 540 6.64 13.41 27.38
N GLY A 541 6.58 14.57 26.73
CA GLY A 541 7.64 15.57 26.80
C GLY A 541 7.76 16.22 28.19
N ARG A 542 6.65 16.36 28.91
CA ARG A 542 6.60 16.92 30.27
C ARG A 542 6.54 15.87 31.38
N ASN A 543 6.63 14.58 31.03
CA ASN A 543 6.54 13.45 31.97
C ASN A 543 5.27 13.52 32.84
N ALA A 544 4.11 13.82 32.23
CA ALA A 544 2.87 14.05 32.94
C ALA A 544 1.65 13.43 32.25
N VAL A 545 0.67 13.05 33.06
CA VAL A 545 -0.65 12.62 32.62
C VAL A 545 -1.70 13.53 33.23
N PHE A 546 -2.58 14.08 32.40
CA PHE A 546 -3.65 15.01 32.81
C PHE A 546 -5.03 14.35 32.70
N ALA A 547 -5.97 14.80 33.52
CA ALA A 547 -7.36 14.37 33.42
C ALA A 547 -8.06 14.98 32.20
N GLY A 548 -8.89 14.17 31.53
CA GLY A 548 -9.68 14.57 30.37
C GLY A 548 -8.87 14.81 29.09
N LEU A 549 -9.59 15.15 28.02
CA LEU A 549 -9.01 15.42 26.69
C LEU A 549 -8.61 16.88 26.57
N GLN A 550 -7.33 17.18 26.74
CA GLN A 550 -6.76 18.53 26.70
C GLN A 550 -6.26 18.87 25.28
N SER A 551 -7.18 19.11 24.35
CA SER A 551 -6.87 19.34 22.93
C SER A 551 -5.91 20.52 22.70
N GLN A 552 -5.88 21.50 23.60
CA GLN A 552 -4.98 22.65 23.55
C GLN A 552 -3.50 22.29 23.72
N LEU A 553 -3.19 21.10 24.24
CA LEU A 553 -1.82 20.63 24.39
C LEU A 553 -1.30 19.92 23.14
N VAL A 554 -2.18 19.56 22.20
CA VAL A 554 -1.79 18.85 20.97
C VAL A 554 -1.24 19.86 19.97
N PRO A 555 0.01 19.72 19.50
CA PRO A 555 0.55 20.56 18.45
C PRO A 555 -0.30 20.45 17.17
N ALA A 556 -0.51 21.57 16.46
CA ALA A 556 -1.39 21.66 15.29
C ALA A 556 -0.97 20.75 14.10
N LEU A 557 0.24 20.18 14.10
CA LEU A 557 0.84 19.41 12.98
C LEU A 557 1.73 18.25 13.44
N ALA A 558 1.27 17.40 14.34
CA ALA A 558 1.98 16.14 14.56
C ALA A 558 1.43 15.07 13.60
N SER A 559 1.95 14.98 12.38
CA SER A 559 1.67 13.85 11.50
C SER A 559 2.44 12.61 11.98
N LYS A 560 1.74 11.47 12.12
CA LYS A 560 2.41 10.20 12.38
C LYS A 560 3.36 9.87 11.23
N PRO A 561 4.54 9.29 11.49
CA PRO A 561 5.46 8.90 10.44
C PRO A 561 4.76 7.87 9.50
N ASN A 562 4.99 8.01 8.21
CA ASN A 562 4.53 7.03 7.24
C ASN A 562 5.54 5.87 7.20
N LEU A 563 5.27 4.80 7.96
CA LEU A 563 6.14 3.62 8.06
C LEU A 563 6.25 2.85 6.74
N MET A 564 5.28 3.04 5.83
CA MET A 564 5.31 2.43 4.50
C MET A 564 6.26 3.14 3.54
N ALA A 565 6.51 4.43 3.75
CA ALA A 565 7.35 5.21 2.83
C ALA A 565 8.76 4.63 2.73
N GLY A 566 9.18 4.29 1.50
CA GLY A 566 10.49 3.68 1.25
C GLY A 566 10.61 2.20 1.60
N SER A 567 9.55 1.55 2.11
CA SER A 567 9.56 0.11 2.39
C SER A 567 9.72 -0.74 1.10
N PRO A 568 10.17 -2.00 1.20
CA PRO A 568 10.30 -2.89 0.03
C PRO A 568 9.01 -3.03 -0.77
N VAL A 569 7.85 -3.19 -0.09
CA VAL A 569 6.54 -3.27 -0.76
C VAL A 569 6.17 -1.95 -1.42
N TYR A 570 6.43 -0.81 -0.74
CA TYR A 570 6.19 0.52 -1.30
C TYR A 570 7.05 0.77 -2.55
N GLN A 571 8.34 0.42 -2.50
CA GLN A 571 9.24 0.58 -3.63
C GLN A 571 8.81 -0.28 -4.84
N ARG A 572 8.38 -1.52 -4.59
CA ARG A 572 7.81 -2.39 -5.63
C ARG A 572 6.55 -1.78 -6.24
N LEU A 573 5.61 -1.31 -5.42
CA LEU A 573 4.39 -0.65 -5.91
C LEU A 573 4.71 0.63 -6.69
N ALA A 574 5.66 1.44 -6.21
CA ALA A 574 6.08 2.66 -6.91
C ALA A 574 6.76 2.36 -8.27
N ALA A 575 7.52 1.28 -8.37
CA ALA A 575 8.07 0.83 -9.64
C ALA A 575 6.99 0.33 -10.60
N LEU A 576 6.02 -0.45 -10.12
CA LEU A 576 4.86 -0.91 -10.90
C LEU A 576 3.98 0.25 -11.34
N ALA A 577 3.76 1.24 -10.47
CA ALA A 577 2.99 2.45 -10.78
C ALA A 577 3.55 3.19 -12.01
N ARG A 578 4.88 3.21 -12.20
CA ARG A 578 5.52 3.83 -13.38
C ARG A 578 5.17 3.13 -14.70
N LEU A 579 4.78 1.87 -14.64
CA LEU A 579 4.33 1.08 -15.79
C LEU A 579 2.81 1.11 -15.97
N MET A 580 2.06 1.49 -14.93
CA MET A 580 0.61 1.47 -14.94
C MET A 580 0.01 2.87 -15.17
N VAL A 581 0.39 3.84 -14.35
CA VAL A 581 -0.35 5.09 -14.15
C VAL A 581 0.00 6.21 -15.15
N PRO A 582 1.25 6.46 -15.55
CA PRO A 582 1.56 7.62 -16.40
C PRO A 582 0.83 7.57 -17.74
N LEU A 583 0.17 8.68 -18.10
CA LEU A 583 -0.44 8.89 -19.41
C LEU A 583 0.46 9.80 -20.25
N ARG A 584 0.91 9.31 -21.40
CA ARG A 584 1.79 10.02 -22.34
C ARG A 584 1.10 10.30 -23.68
N LEU A 585 0.19 9.43 -24.11
CA LEU A 585 -0.58 9.58 -25.33
C LEU A 585 -1.73 10.56 -25.11
N LEU A 586 -1.45 11.86 -25.17
CA LEU A 586 -2.41 12.92 -24.86
C LEU A 586 -3.23 13.34 -26.08
N ASP A 587 -2.59 13.51 -27.23
CA ASP A 587 -3.20 14.01 -28.44
C ASP A 587 -3.44 12.87 -29.45
N PRO A 588 -4.70 12.53 -29.74
CA PRO A 588 -5.06 11.48 -30.71
C PRO A 588 -4.63 11.75 -32.15
N GLU A 589 -4.40 13.02 -32.51
CA GLU A 589 -3.97 13.44 -33.86
C GLU A 589 -2.44 13.46 -34.02
N ALA A 590 -1.68 13.30 -32.92
CA ALA A 590 -0.22 13.29 -32.97
C ALA A 590 0.31 12.02 -33.64
N PRO A 591 1.41 12.09 -34.40
CA PRO A 591 2.06 10.91 -35.02
C PRO A 591 2.44 9.86 -33.98
N GLU A 592 2.70 10.28 -32.75
CA GLU A 592 3.07 9.42 -31.61
C GLU A 592 1.86 8.69 -31.02
N PHE A 593 0.63 8.97 -31.45
CA PHE A 593 -0.55 8.24 -30.99
C PHE A 593 -0.67 6.89 -31.71
N ALA A 594 0.28 6.02 -31.43
CA ALA A 594 0.43 4.72 -32.07
C ALA A 594 0.87 3.64 -31.04
N PRO A 595 0.59 2.35 -31.32
CA PRO A 595 0.89 1.24 -30.42
C PRO A 595 2.34 1.19 -29.94
N GLU A 596 3.28 1.57 -30.79
CA GLU A 596 4.73 1.55 -30.52
C GLU A 596 5.15 2.53 -29.43
N TYR A 597 4.36 3.58 -29.21
CA TYR A 597 4.63 4.62 -28.21
C TYR A 597 3.95 4.36 -26.87
N CYS A 598 3.12 3.31 -26.75
CA CYS A 598 2.55 2.90 -25.47
C CYS A 598 3.66 2.42 -24.52
N ARG A 599 3.84 3.15 -23.39
CA ARG A 599 4.86 2.89 -22.37
C ARG A 599 4.27 2.50 -21.01
N SER A 600 2.94 2.61 -20.84
CA SER A 600 2.21 2.28 -19.65
C SER A 600 0.90 1.59 -20.00
N LEU A 601 0.27 0.96 -19.00
CA LEU A 601 -1.09 0.43 -19.16
C LEU A 601 -2.09 1.56 -19.45
N HIS A 602 -1.89 2.75 -18.91
CA HIS A 602 -2.75 3.92 -19.15
C HIS A 602 -2.66 4.40 -20.60
N ASP A 603 -1.47 4.40 -21.20
CA ASP A 603 -1.32 4.70 -22.64
C ASP A 603 -2.15 3.72 -23.48
N ILE A 604 -2.12 2.41 -23.14
CA ILE A 604 -2.90 1.39 -23.84
C ILE A 604 -4.40 1.61 -23.65
N THR A 605 -4.85 1.91 -22.42
CA THR A 605 -6.28 2.18 -22.18
C THR A 605 -6.74 3.40 -22.96
N ARG A 606 -5.96 4.46 -22.99
CA ARG A 606 -6.24 5.68 -23.76
C ARG A 606 -6.32 5.39 -25.24
N PHE A 607 -5.35 4.65 -25.79
CA PHE A 607 -5.35 4.25 -27.20
C PHE A 607 -6.56 3.39 -27.55
N CYS A 608 -6.85 2.36 -26.73
CA CYS A 608 -8.01 1.49 -26.94
C CYS A 608 -9.33 2.26 -26.93
N HIS A 609 -9.51 3.16 -25.96
CA HIS A 609 -10.69 3.97 -25.85
C HIS A 609 -10.88 4.83 -27.09
N GLU A 610 -9.89 5.62 -27.50
CA GLU A 610 -9.98 6.54 -28.63
C GLU A 610 -10.25 5.79 -29.94
N LYS A 611 -9.47 4.73 -30.22
CA LYS A 611 -9.65 3.96 -31.46
C LYS A 611 -10.93 3.14 -31.48
N SER A 612 -11.45 2.71 -30.35
CA SER A 612 -12.75 2.05 -30.31
C SER A 612 -13.91 3.03 -30.59
N VAL A 613 -13.82 4.26 -30.08
CA VAL A 613 -14.79 5.32 -30.39
C VAL A 613 -14.73 5.67 -31.86
N GLU A 614 -13.54 5.89 -32.43
CA GLU A 614 -13.36 6.12 -33.86
C GLU A 614 -13.98 5.00 -34.71
N LEU A 615 -13.72 3.73 -34.39
CA LEU A 615 -14.27 2.57 -35.09
C LEU A 615 -15.79 2.48 -34.98
N MET A 616 -16.36 2.82 -33.85
CA MET A 616 -17.81 2.75 -33.64
C MET A 616 -18.55 3.83 -34.42
N PHE A 617 -17.93 5.01 -34.61
CA PHE A 617 -18.60 6.19 -35.21
C PHE A 617 -18.05 6.60 -36.59
N SER A 618 -17.11 5.83 -37.18
CA SER A 618 -16.60 6.08 -38.53
C SER A 618 -17.57 5.59 -39.60
N ASP A 619 -17.61 6.26 -40.76
CA ASP A 619 -18.45 5.88 -41.90
C ASP A 619 -18.16 4.47 -42.48
N ASN A 620 -16.95 3.97 -42.32
CA ASN A 620 -16.54 2.62 -42.70
C ASN A 620 -17.17 1.51 -41.86
N ALA A 621 -17.83 1.86 -40.77
CA ALA A 621 -18.48 0.89 -39.88
C ALA A 621 -19.71 0.19 -40.48
N GLY A 622 -20.08 0.52 -41.74
CA GLY A 622 -21.31 0.00 -42.37
C GLY A 622 -22.57 0.50 -41.68
N LEU A 623 -22.45 1.53 -40.84
CA LEU A 623 -23.53 2.21 -40.17
C LEU A 623 -23.97 3.42 -41.02
N PRO A 624 -24.98 3.86 -41.01
CA PRO A 624 -26.38 4.07 -41.15
C PRO A 624 -26.74 5.17 -42.14
N GLY A 625 -25.95 5.52 -43.07
CA GLY A 625 -26.44 6.37 -44.18
C GLY A 625 -27.65 5.73 -44.90
N GLN A 626 -27.73 4.38 -44.85
CA GLN A 626 -28.83 3.60 -45.44
C GLN A 626 -29.80 3.00 -44.38
N MET A 627 -29.42 2.94 -43.08
CA MET A 627 -30.25 2.29 -42.05
C MET A 627 -30.94 3.25 -41.08
N GLY A 628 -30.48 4.48 -40.95
CA GLY A 628 -31.12 5.45 -40.08
C GLY A 628 -32.48 5.92 -40.58
N LYS A 629 -33.53 5.78 -39.76
CA LYS A 629 -34.86 6.31 -40.05
C LYS A 629 -34.97 7.70 -39.42
N GLN A 630 -35.53 8.66 -40.16
CA GLN A 630 -35.72 10.02 -39.66
C GLN A 630 -36.89 10.05 -38.69
N LEU A 631 -36.67 10.55 -37.47
CA LEU A 631 -37.75 10.79 -36.53
C LEU A 631 -38.56 12.02 -36.94
N ARG A 632 -39.87 11.85 -37.17
CA ARG A 632 -40.80 12.95 -37.45
C ARG A 632 -41.36 13.47 -36.12
N VAL A 633 -40.90 14.64 -35.72
CA VAL A 633 -41.32 15.33 -34.50
C VAL A 633 -41.43 16.83 -34.74
N GLY A 634 -42.24 17.50 -33.91
CA GLY A 634 -42.48 18.94 -34.04
C GLY A 634 -41.34 19.85 -33.52
N VAL A 635 -40.12 19.29 -33.20
CA VAL A 635 -38.99 20.07 -32.76
C VAL A 635 -38.13 20.55 -33.93
N LYS A 636 -37.39 21.66 -33.73
CA LYS A 636 -36.55 22.27 -34.78
C LYS A 636 -35.31 21.44 -35.15
N LEU A 637 -34.91 20.50 -34.31
CA LEU A 637 -33.76 19.65 -34.53
C LEU A 637 -34.20 18.33 -35.17
N GLN A 638 -33.38 17.83 -36.11
CA GLN A 638 -33.60 16.56 -36.75
C GLN A 638 -32.83 15.44 -36.05
N TYR A 639 -33.47 14.30 -35.83
CA TYR A 639 -32.92 13.10 -35.27
C TYR A 639 -33.08 11.90 -36.19
N TRP A 640 -32.09 11.01 -36.17
CA TRP A 640 -32.14 9.75 -36.89
C TRP A 640 -32.12 8.62 -35.86
N LEU A 641 -32.82 7.54 -36.20
CA LEU A 641 -32.97 6.36 -35.35
C LEU A 641 -32.36 5.15 -36.01
N VAL A 642 -31.55 4.44 -35.24
CA VAL A 642 -31.00 3.13 -35.62
C VAL A 642 -31.53 2.10 -34.64
N ASP A 643 -32.33 1.14 -35.08
CA ASP A 643 -32.87 0.09 -34.21
C ASP A 643 -31.95 -1.13 -34.19
N MET A 644 -31.49 -1.49 -32.99
CA MET A 644 -30.72 -2.72 -32.74
C MET A 644 -31.60 -3.95 -32.53
N GLY A 645 -32.93 -3.76 -32.55
CA GLY A 645 -33.97 -4.77 -32.34
C GLY A 645 -34.79 -4.51 -31.08
N GLY A 646 -36.11 -4.48 -31.28
CA GLY A 646 -37.08 -4.20 -30.22
C GLY A 646 -37.20 -2.71 -29.84
N GLY A 647 -36.56 -1.79 -30.56
CA GLY A 647 -36.69 -0.36 -30.34
C GLY A 647 -37.96 0.25 -30.98
N PHE A 648 -38.65 -0.49 -31.82
CA PHE A 648 -39.96 -0.10 -32.43
C PHE A 648 -41.08 -1.05 -31.98
N THR A 649 -42.28 -0.52 -31.87
CA THR A 649 -43.51 -1.28 -31.51
C THR A 649 -43.89 -2.28 -32.62
N GLU A 650 -43.64 -1.94 -33.88
CA GLU A 650 -43.86 -2.77 -35.05
C GLU A 650 -42.76 -2.55 -36.09
N PRO A 651 -42.50 -3.50 -37.02
CA PRO A 651 -41.53 -3.32 -38.07
C PRO A 651 -41.82 -2.11 -38.95
N VAL A 652 -40.94 -1.12 -38.98
CA VAL A 652 -41.08 0.10 -39.79
C VAL A 652 -40.36 -0.07 -41.11
N THR A 653 -41.09 -0.07 -42.22
CA THR A 653 -40.53 -0.23 -43.57
C THR A 653 -40.16 1.06 -44.26
N GLY A 654 -40.63 2.22 -43.77
CA GLY A 654 -40.35 3.52 -44.37
C GLY A 654 -39.07 4.20 -43.87
N PRO A 655 -38.62 5.29 -44.51
CA PRO A 655 -37.46 6.07 -44.09
C PRO A 655 -37.77 7.02 -42.91
N VAL A 656 -39.02 7.13 -42.51
CA VAL A 656 -39.50 8.02 -41.43
C VAL A 656 -40.25 7.23 -40.39
N VAL A 657 -40.08 7.62 -39.15
CA VAL A 657 -40.69 7.00 -37.97
C VAL A 657 -41.40 8.09 -37.17
N GLU A 658 -42.56 7.79 -36.67
CA GLU A 658 -43.32 8.64 -35.72
C GLU A 658 -42.97 8.22 -34.27
N LEU A 659 -43.15 9.11 -33.32
CA LEU A 659 -42.80 8.87 -31.91
C LEU A 659 -43.61 7.72 -31.32
N GLU A 660 -44.86 7.53 -31.72
CA GLU A 660 -45.76 6.45 -31.29
C GLU A 660 -45.29 5.06 -31.71
N GLN A 661 -44.38 4.97 -32.67
CA GLN A 661 -43.80 3.72 -33.15
C GLN A 661 -42.56 3.29 -32.37
N ILE A 662 -42.14 4.07 -31.37
CA ILE A 662 -40.96 3.77 -30.57
C ILE A 662 -41.36 2.94 -29.35
N ALA A 663 -40.62 1.87 -29.09
CA ALA A 663 -40.78 0.97 -27.93
C ALA A 663 -39.64 1.14 -26.92
N SER A 664 -38.56 1.85 -27.23
CA SER A 664 -37.41 2.04 -26.34
C SER A 664 -37.80 2.90 -25.14
N LEU A 665 -37.87 2.25 -23.96
CA LEU A 665 -38.23 2.96 -22.72
C LEU A 665 -37.22 4.08 -22.37
N PRO A 666 -35.90 3.88 -22.38
CA PRO A 666 -34.97 4.95 -22.03
C PRO A 666 -34.97 6.08 -23.06
N MET A 667 -35.22 5.78 -24.32
CA MET A 667 -35.37 6.85 -25.34
C MET A 667 -36.61 7.71 -25.08
N LEU A 668 -37.76 7.10 -24.81
CA LEU A 668 -39.00 7.84 -24.56
C LEU A 668 -38.87 8.70 -23.29
N ALA A 669 -38.29 8.16 -22.21
CA ALA A 669 -38.06 8.90 -20.98
C ALA A 669 -37.12 10.09 -21.18
N LEU A 670 -36.04 9.94 -21.95
CA LEU A 670 -35.12 11.04 -22.25
C LEU A 670 -35.82 12.06 -23.17
N TRP A 671 -36.63 11.59 -24.16
CA TRP A 671 -37.37 12.45 -25.09
C TRP A 671 -38.36 13.36 -24.35
N ASP A 672 -39.12 12.84 -23.44
CA ASP A 672 -40.06 13.62 -22.61
C ASP A 672 -39.34 14.76 -21.86
N GLY A 673 -38.17 14.50 -21.31
CA GLY A 673 -37.33 15.51 -20.70
C GLY A 673 -36.81 16.57 -21.70
N MET A 674 -36.38 16.12 -22.88
CA MET A 674 -35.86 17.02 -23.94
C MET A 674 -36.89 17.99 -24.47
N VAL A 675 -38.16 17.59 -24.55
CA VAL A 675 -39.25 18.43 -25.10
C VAL A 675 -39.97 19.22 -24.03
N ALA A 676 -39.75 18.91 -22.73
CA ALA A 676 -40.39 19.61 -21.62
C ALA A 676 -40.11 21.12 -21.57
N VAL A 677 -38.93 21.52 -22.08
CA VAL A 677 -38.58 22.94 -22.27
C VAL A 677 -38.30 23.18 -23.75
N PRO A 678 -39.22 23.81 -24.51
CA PRO A 678 -39.06 24.03 -25.94
C PRO A 678 -37.81 24.87 -26.23
N TRP A 679 -36.90 24.35 -27.05
CA TRP A 679 -35.76 25.12 -27.49
C TRP A 679 -36.18 26.16 -28.58
N ALA A 680 -35.94 27.39 -28.25
CA ALA A 680 -36.31 28.51 -29.13
C ALA A 680 -35.45 28.64 -30.41
N GLY A 681 -34.39 27.85 -30.49
CA GLY A 681 -33.36 27.94 -31.53
C GLY A 681 -32.15 28.78 -31.07
N PRO A 682 -31.07 28.84 -31.88
CA PRO A 682 -29.90 29.64 -31.53
C PRO A 682 -30.31 31.12 -31.38
N PRO A 683 -29.76 31.86 -30.43
CA PRO A 683 -29.99 33.29 -30.32
C PRO A 683 -29.57 33.99 -31.61
N ALA A 684 -30.26 35.07 -31.98
CA ALA A 684 -29.92 35.84 -33.15
C ALA A 684 -28.46 36.32 -33.05
N ALA A 685 -27.61 35.96 -34.02
CA ALA A 685 -26.20 36.30 -34.03
C ALA A 685 -26.02 37.83 -33.98
N SER A 686 -25.45 38.37 -32.91
CA SER A 686 -24.94 39.73 -32.89
C SER A 686 -23.68 39.81 -33.74
N ALA A 687 -23.47 40.93 -34.45
CA ALA A 687 -22.27 41.12 -35.28
C ALA A 687 -20.97 41.01 -34.45
N SER A 688 -20.98 41.41 -33.19
CA SER A 688 -19.85 41.26 -32.26
C SER A 688 -19.62 39.81 -31.82
N GLY A 689 -20.68 39.01 -31.66
CA GLY A 689 -20.56 37.57 -31.35
C GLY A 689 -20.03 36.78 -32.53
N PHE A 690 -20.42 37.11 -33.76
CA PHE A 690 -19.90 36.47 -34.97
C PHE A 690 -18.41 36.76 -35.19
N MET A 691 -17.97 38.02 -34.96
CA MET A 691 -16.54 38.38 -35.01
C MET A 691 -15.71 37.70 -33.93
N SER A 692 -16.25 37.53 -32.72
CA SER A 692 -15.56 36.80 -31.62
C SER A 692 -15.37 35.32 -31.98
N VAL A 693 -16.39 34.67 -32.51
CA VAL A 693 -16.34 33.27 -32.93
C VAL A 693 -15.40 33.08 -34.13
N MET A 694 -15.40 33.99 -35.12
CA MET A 694 -14.45 33.96 -36.22
C MET A 694 -13.00 34.17 -35.76
N MET A 695 -12.77 35.09 -34.83
CA MET A 695 -11.43 35.32 -34.30
C MET A 695 -10.93 34.14 -33.47
N GLU A 696 -11.80 33.48 -32.72
CA GLU A 696 -11.46 32.30 -31.90
C GLU A 696 -11.24 31.07 -32.78
N SER A 697 -11.99 30.90 -33.89
CA SER A 697 -11.74 29.80 -34.85
C SER A 697 -10.43 29.97 -35.65
N VAL A 698 -9.95 31.21 -35.81
CA VAL A 698 -8.65 31.50 -36.49
C VAL A 698 -7.49 31.42 -35.52
N MET A 699 -7.70 31.67 -34.23
CA MET A 699 -6.63 31.67 -33.20
C MET A 699 -6.49 30.36 -32.41
N ASN A 700 -7.43 29.46 -32.53
CA ASN A 700 -7.43 28.18 -31.78
C ASN A 700 -7.39 26.99 -32.75
N PRO A 701 -6.21 26.38 -32.97
CA PRO A 701 -6.06 25.25 -33.89
C PRO A 701 -6.90 24.01 -33.46
N ASP A 702 -7.28 23.93 -32.18
CA ASP A 702 -8.08 22.84 -31.65
C ASP A 702 -9.54 22.81 -32.13
N LEU A 703 -9.99 23.83 -32.84
CA LEU A 703 -11.35 23.93 -33.38
C LEU A 703 -11.50 23.38 -34.80
N GLU A 704 -10.39 23.06 -35.50
CA GLU A 704 -10.41 22.66 -36.92
C GLU A 704 -10.31 21.16 -37.20
N SER A 705 -10.08 20.30 -36.24
CA SER A 705 -9.84 18.89 -36.54
C SER A 705 -10.99 17.96 -36.22
N THR A 706 -11.99 17.93 -37.07
CA THR A 706 -12.65 16.67 -37.37
C THR A 706 -13.08 16.74 -38.84
N ALA A 707 -12.48 15.92 -39.68
CA ALA A 707 -12.93 15.69 -41.04
C ALA A 707 -14.46 15.50 -41.00
N PRO A 708 -15.25 16.21 -41.83
CA PRO A 708 -16.69 16.18 -41.76
C PRO A 708 -17.22 14.84 -42.24
N ASN A 709 -17.30 13.85 -41.36
CA ASN A 709 -18.05 12.63 -41.60
C ASN A 709 -19.54 12.97 -41.59
N ALA A 710 -20.31 12.49 -42.53
CA ALA A 710 -21.73 12.79 -42.67
C ALA A 710 -22.54 12.44 -41.39
N MET A 711 -22.03 11.55 -40.54
CA MET A 711 -22.65 11.17 -39.27
C MET A 711 -22.25 12.10 -38.10
N SER A 712 -21.03 12.64 -38.05
CA SER A 712 -20.62 13.57 -36.99
C SER A 712 -21.42 14.87 -36.98
N GLN A 713 -22.16 15.14 -38.04
CA GLN A 713 -23.02 16.31 -38.21
C GLN A 713 -24.49 16.06 -37.86
N ARG A 714 -24.92 14.81 -37.60
CA ARG A 714 -26.32 14.45 -37.36
C ARG A 714 -26.55 14.05 -35.92
N ASN A 715 -27.69 14.45 -35.34
CA ASN A 715 -28.16 13.94 -34.07
C ASN A 715 -28.80 12.57 -34.33
N PHE A 716 -28.40 11.55 -33.57
CA PHE A 716 -28.98 10.23 -33.76
C PHE A 716 -29.18 9.51 -32.45
N PHE A 717 -30.14 8.58 -32.47
CA PHE A 717 -30.35 7.61 -31.42
C PHE A 717 -30.05 6.20 -31.96
N ILE A 718 -29.33 5.41 -31.20
CA ILE A 718 -29.29 3.96 -31.36
C ILE A 718 -30.20 3.40 -30.27
N ILE A 719 -31.21 2.62 -30.63
CA ILE A 719 -32.24 2.14 -29.70
C ILE A 719 -32.40 0.64 -29.70
N GLY A 720 -32.76 0.09 -28.56
CA GLY A 720 -33.30 -1.23 -28.35
C GLY A 720 -34.45 -1.14 -27.34
N SER A 721 -35.09 -2.23 -26.97
CA SER A 721 -36.22 -2.21 -26.01
C SER A 721 -35.84 -1.53 -24.67
N GLY A 722 -34.69 -1.90 -24.09
CA GLY A 722 -34.17 -1.36 -22.84
C GLY A 722 -32.85 -0.56 -23.00
N TYR A 723 -32.42 -0.28 -24.20
CA TYR A 723 -31.17 0.41 -24.49
C TYR A 723 -31.38 1.66 -25.32
N MET A 724 -30.56 2.69 -25.00
CA MET A 724 -30.52 3.93 -25.75
C MET A 724 -29.13 4.53 -25.70
N LEU A 725 -28.64 4.95 -26.88
CA LEU A 725 -27.49 5.85 -26.99
C LEU A 725 -27.94 7.07 -27.83
N LEU A 726 -27.90 8.24 -27.22
CA LEU A 726 -28.06 9.50 -27.91
C LEU A 726 -26.69 10.13 -28.15
N GLN A 727 -26.42 10.51 -29.38
CA GLN A 727 -25.38 11.46 -29.70
C GLN A 727 -26.04 12.73 -30.30
N ALA A 728 -25.84 13.84 -29.61
CA ALA A 728 -26.44 15.11 -30.01
C ALA A 728 -25.39 16.20 -30.04
N ARG A 729 -25.54 17.06 -31.07
CA ARG A 729 -24.74 18.25 -31.25
C ARG A 729 -25.67 19.48 -31.31
N TYR A 730 -25.43 20.37 -30.39
CA TYR A 730 -26.16 21.65 -30.27
C TYR A 730 -25.21 22.81 -30.57
N GLY A 731 -24.91 23.06 -31.84
CA GLY A 731 -23.90 24.03 -32.27
C GLY A 731 -22.48 23.49 -31.91
N TYR A 732 -21.80 24.16 -30.97
CA TYR A 732 -20.47 23.77 -30.49
C TYR A 732 -20.51 22.87 -29.24
N HIS A 733 -21.69 22.47 -28.80
CA HIS A 733 -21.85 21.56 -27.65
C HIS A 733 -22.02 20.11 -28.14
N PHE A 734 -21.27 19.21 -27.57
CA PHE A 734 -21.40 17.78 -27.76
C PHE A 734 -21.98 17.15 -26.52
N CYS A 735 -22.97 16.29 -26.70
CA CYS A 735 -23.59 15.55 -25.63
C CYS A 735 -23.79 14.10 -26.09
N THR A 736 -23.35 13.18 -25.27
CA THR A 736 -23.65 11.76 -25.42
C THR A 736 -24.39 11.30 -24.18
N VAL A 737 -25.52 10.62 -24.38
CA VAL A 737 -26.27 9.96 -23.29
C VAL A 737 -26.42 8.51 -23.66
N GLU A 738 -25.96 7.63 -22.78
CA GLU A 738 -26.14 6.20 -22.92
C GLU A 738 -26.94 5.69 -21.72
N SER A 739 -27.91 4.82 -21.97
CA SER A 739 -28.73 4.26 -20.91
C SER A 739 -29.10 2.81 -21.20
N GLN A 740 -29.06 1.98 -20.18
CA GLN A 740 -29.61 0.65 -20.15
C GLN A 740 -30.65 0.60 -19.03
N ALA A 741 -31.85 0.20 -19.36
CA ALA A 741 -32.95 -0.06 -18.45
C ALA A 741 -33.54 -1.44 -18.75
N GLY A 742 -33.29 -2.41 -17.90
CA GLY A 742 -33.73 -3.80 -18.00
C GLY A 742 -34.42 -4.24 -16.73
N PRO A 743 -34.95 -5.47 -16.71
CA PRO A 743 -35.60 -6.04 -15.53
C PRO A 743 -34.60 -6.36 -14.39
N ASP A 744 -33.30 -6.38 -14.68
CA ASP A 744 -32.25 -6.59 -13.70
C ASP A 744 -31.66 -5.21 -13.31
N GLY A 745 -32.04 -4.72 -12.14
CA GLY A 745 -31.64 -3.42 -11.63
C GLY A 745 -30.12 -3.23 -11.52
N TYR A 746 -29.34 -4.31 -11.34
CA TYR A 746 -27.89 -4.24 -11.26
C TYR A 746 -27.21 -3.90 -12.59
N GLU A 747 -27.85 -4.20 -13.71
CA GLU A 747 -27.35 -3.87 -15.04
C GLU A 747 -27.82 -2.49 -15.53
N ASN A 748 -28.70 -1.82 -14.80
CA ASN A 748 -29.23 -0.53 -15.16
C ASN A 748 -28.18 0.56 -14.94
N PHE A 749 -28.01 1.40 -15.96
CA PHE A 749 -27.15 2.57 -15.84
C PHE A 749 -27.62 3.70 -16.75
N VAL A 750 -27.23 4.93 -16.39
CA VAL A 750 -27.30 6.11 -17.23
C VAL A 750 -25.95 6.80 -17.18
N SER A 751 -25.32 7.01 -18.33
CA SER A 751 -24.12 7.81 -18.46
C SER A 751 -24.40 9.07 -19.26
N PHE A 752 -23.77 10.18 -18.86
CA PHE A 752 -23.87 11.47 -19.51
C PHE A 752 -22.46 12.02 -19.76
N GLN A 753 -22.18 12.33 -21.00
CA GLN A 753 -20.94 13.00 -21.37
C GLN A 753 -21.27 14.34 -22.05
N PHE A 754 -20.52 15.37 -21.65
CA PHE A 754 -20.69 16.71 -22.23
C PHE A 754 -19.33 17.34 -22.46
N LYS A 755 -19.17 17.99 -23.59
CA LYS A 755 -17.97 18.75 -23.93
C LYS A 755 -18.29 19.97 -24.77
N GLY A 756 -17.53 21.04 -24.58
CA GLY A 756 -17.44 22.17 -25.45
C GLY A 756 -18.41 23.30 -25.16
N GLY A 757 -18.71 24.07 -26.21
CA GLY A 757 -19.50 25.28 -26.19
C GLY A 757 -18.73 26.46 -26.72
N ALA A 758 -19.44 27.39 -27.40
CA ALA A 758 -18.89 28.65 -27.87
C ALA A 758 -18.74 29.62 -26.70
N ALA A 759 -17.60 29.56 -25.99
CA ALA A 759 -17.26 30.52 -24.95
C ALA A 759 -15.76 30.42 -24.63
N ASP A 760 -15.19 31.37 -23.89
CA ASP A 760 -13.84 31.27 -23.35
C ASP A 760 -13.68 30.06 -22.41
N SER A 761 -12.46 29.60 -22.21
CA SER A 761 -12.12 28.40 -21.42
C SER A 761 -12.71 28.46 -20.01
N GLN A 762 -12.72 29.63 -19.36
CA GLN A 762 -13.27 29.79 -18.03
C GLN A 762 -14.78 29.53 -17.97
N ARG A 763 -15.55 30.08 -18.93
CA ARG A 763 -16.98 29.85 -19.00
C ARG A 763 -17.34 28.42 -19.38
N ARG A 764 -16.52 27.78 -20.22
CA ARG A 764 -16.69 26.36 -20.55
C ARG A 764 -16.52 25.48 -19.30
N ARG A 765 -15.47 25.74 -18.51
CA ARG A 765 -15.23 25.04 -17.22
C ARG A 765 -16.37 25.26 -16.23
N LEU A 766 -16.85 26.50 -16.06
CA LEU A 766 -17.97 26.80 -15.17
C LEU A 766 -19.25 26.08 -15.60
N ARG A 767 -19.47 25.90 -16.91
CA ARG A 767 -20.62 25.15 -17.42
C ARG A 767 -20.51 23.67 -17.11
N ALA A 768 -19.34 23.07 -17.31
CA ALA A 768 -19.11 21.67 -16.97
C ALA A 768 -19.31 21.42 -15.47
N ALA A 769 -18.77 22.29 -14.62
CA ALA A 769 -18.96 22.23 -13.17
C ALA A 769 -20.44 22.38 -12.76
N MET A 770 -21.16 23.34 -13.34
CA MET A 770 -22.60 23.52 -13.07
C MET A 770 -23.42 22.28 -13.45
N LEU A 771 -23.10 21.65 -14.58
CA LEU A 771 -23.79 20.42 -14.99
C LEU A 771 -23.45 19.26 -14.05
N ALA A 772 -22.20 19.18 -13.55
CA ALA A 772 -21.80 18.19 -12.57
C ALA A 772 -22.63 18.34 -11.28
N ASP A 773 -22.69 19.54 -10.71
CA ASP A 773 -23.48 19.82 -9.49
C ASP A 773 -24.96 19.42 -9.65
N LEU A 774 -25.53 19.68 -10.83
CA LEU A 774 -26.93 19.34 -11.14
C LEU A 774 -27.15 17.82 -11.21
N LEU A 775 -26.20 17.08 -11.74
CA LEU A 775 -26.27 15.63 -11.89
C LEU A 775 -25.97 14.93 -10.57
N GLU A 776 -24.98 15.39 -9.80
CA GLU A 776 -24.69 14.89 -8.45
C GLU A 776 -25.89 15.04 -7.51
N GLY A 777 -26.61 16.17 -7.60
CA GLY A 777 -27.85 16.37 -6.86
C GLY A 777 -28.97 15.38 -7.23
N ARG A 778 -28.78 14.53 -8.26
CA ARG A 778 -29.70 13.47 -8.72
C ARG A 778 -29.11 12.07 -8.64
N GLY A 779 -28.03 11.89 -7.86
CA GLY A 779 -27.44 10.57 -7.62
C GLY A 779 -26.41 10.14 -8.67
N PHE A 780 -26.00 10.99 -9.61
CA PHE A 780 -24.90 10.70 -10.51
C PHE A 780 -23.57 10.90 -9.77
N ARG A 781 -22.58 10.12 -10.13
CA ARG A 781 -21.18 10.41 -9.86
C ARG A 781 -20.63 11.19 -11.03
N ALA A 782 -20.12 12.39 -10.80
CA ALA A 782 -19.63 13.29 -11.84
C ALA A 782 -18.11 13.49 -11.74
N ASP A 783 -17.42 13.49 -12.88
CA ASP A 783 -16.00 13.82 -13.04
C ASP A 783 -15.88 14.96 -14.06
N VAL A 784 -15.25 16.06 -13.66
CA VAL A 784 -15.04 17.24 -14.51
C VAL A 784 -13.55 17.42 -14.78
N LYS A 785 -13.20 17.37 -16.06
CA LYS A 785 -11.83 17.66 -16.54
C LYS A 785 -11.88 18.80 -17.55
N ASP A 786 -11.33 19.95 -17.16
CA ASP A 786 -11.39 21.18 -17.92
C ASP A 786 -12.83 21.58 -18.34
N ASP A 787 -13.17 21.51 -19.65
CA ASP A 787 -14.50 21.81 -20.19
C ASP A 787 -15.31 20.55 -20.51
N SER A 788 -14.86 19.40 -20.07
CA SER A 788 -15.50 18.10 -20.27
C SER A 788 -16.08 17.59 -18.96
N LEU A 789 -17.26 17.00 -19.02
CA LEU A 789 -17.95 16.34 -17.91
C LEU A 789 -18.27 14.91 -18.33
N PHE A 790 -17.99 13.98 -17.43
CA PHE A 790 -18.52 12.63 -17.44
C PHE A 790 -19.31 12.40 -16.17
N ALA A 791 -20.53 11.90 -16.27
CA ALA A 791 -21.35 11.56 -15.12
C ALA A 791 -22.05 10.21 -15.34
N VAL A 792 -22.19 9.42 -14.28
CA VAL A 792 -22.82 8.08 -14.34
C VAL A 792 -23.66 7.82 -13.09
N ALA A 793 -24.83 7.24 -13.29
CA ALA A 793 -25.67 6.62 -12.26
C ALA A 793 -25.83 5.14 -12.60
N GLU A 794 -25.73 4.26 -11.60
CA GLU A 794 -25.75 2.80 -11.75
C GLU A 794 -26.75 2.19 -10.74
N GLY A 795 -27.28 1.01 -11.06
CA GLY A 795 -28.20 0.27 -10.21
C GLY A 795 -29.51 1.04 -9.97
N GLU A 796 -30.00 1.01 -8.74
CA GLU A 796 -31.26 1.68 -8.34
C GLU A 796 -31.28 3.19 -8.60
N ALA A 797 -30.10 3.84 -8.61
CA ALA A 797 -30.00 5.27 -8.92
C ALA A 797 -30.26 5.58 -10.41
N ALA A 798 -30.18 4.58 -11.27
CA ALA A 798 -30.43 4.70 -12.71
C ALA A 798 -31.90 4.47 -13.10
N GLU A 799 -32.69 3.86 -12.23
CA GLU A 799 -34.13 3.64 -12.39
C GLU A 799 -34.93 4.95 -12.20
#